data_e1234fab4487e50b908b3a9173e0a440
#
_entry.id   e1234fab4487e50b908b3a9173e0a440
#
_cell.length_a   1.000
_cell.length_b   1.000
_cell.length_c   1.000
_cell.angle_alpha   90.00
_cell.angle_beta   90.00
_cell.angle_gamma   90.00
#
_symmetry.space_group_name_H-M   'P 1'
#
loop_
_entity.id
_entity.type
_entity.pdbx_description
1 polymer ?
#
loop_
_entity_poly.entity_id
_entity_poly.type
_entity_poly.pdbx_seq_one_letter_code
_entity_poly.pdbx_strand_id
1 'polypeptide(L)'
;MSEVLNVEKLFGENVFTLGKMQERLPKKAFAEVKRVMEHGGELDNATADVVAKTMKDWAVEHGATHYTHWFQPLTGITAEKHDSFVTHPDENGKMLMEFSGKELIKGEADASSFPSGGLRSTFEARGYTVWDITSPAFLKEDATGVILCIPTAFCSFTGEALDKKTPLLRSMEAISQQAMRIVRLFNKNTTATKVTPSVGAEQEYFLIDRAKYLQRKDLIFSGRTLFGAPAPKGQELEDHYFGVIRERVGAFMKDLNVELWKLGVTAKTQHNEVAPAQHELAPVYETANIAMDHNQLVMETMKKVAERHNLRCLLHEKPFAGVNGSGKHDNWSITTDTGMNLLDPGETPNENIQFLLVLACVIKAVDTHADLLRRSASNVGNDLRLGASEAPPAIVSIFLGTQLEDVVRQLVETGEARSCLEGSTLHTGVSTVPDLPMDATDRNRTSPFAFTGNKFEFRMVGSSDSIGSPTTTINAIVAEAFCEAADRLEAAGEENFDMAVHDLIKEYMTAHQRILFNGDGYSKEWEKEAQRRGLPVFPGMIDSVEALTTDKAIRLYERFGIYNRAELESRKEIVYETYVKTIHIEAKTMIDMASKDILPAVMRYTKTLADTVASLESVGADSSVSKTLLKDTSALLSQASAALEDLKQKEADGNVQKKDARKQAFFYRDEIVPAMEALRAPVDALEMKVDRSFWPMPGYADLLFEV
;
A
#
# COMPACT_ATOMS: atom_id res chain seq x y z
N MET A 1 10.56 -38.96 3.42
CA MET A 1 9.14 -38.56 3.54
C MET A 1 9.15 -37.16 4.10
N SER A 2 8.66 -36.15 3.36
CA SER A 2 8.51 -34.80 3.90
C SER A 2 7.53 -34.87 5.09
N GLU A 3 7.94 -34.36 6.22
CA GLU A 3 7.06 -34.24 7.40
C GLU A 3 5.77 -33.52 6.98
N VAL A 4 4.61 -34.11 7.33
CA VAL A 4 3.33 -33.49 7.00
C VAL A 4 3.21 -32.18 7.77
N LEU A 5 3.12 -31.08 7.05
CA LEU A 5 3.00 -29.74 7.62
C LEU A 5 1.69 -29.65 8.44
N ASN A 6 1.80 -29.40 9.73
CA ASN A 6 0.65 -29.15 10.60
C ASN A 6 0.46 -27.66 10.81
N VAL A 7 -0.41 -27.05 9.98
CA VAL A 7 -0.65 -25.61 9.97
C VAL A 7 -1.23 -25.10 11.29
N GLU A 8 -2.11 -25.86 11.95
CA GLU A 8 -2.73 -25.48 13.23
C GLU A 8 -1.70 -25.30 14.34
N LYS A 9 -0.65 -26.14 14.35
CA LYS A 9 0.44 -26.01 15.35
C LYS A 9 1.44 -24.91 14.99
N LEU A 10 1.62 -24.69 13.68
CA LEU A 10 2.57 -23.73 13.15
C LEU A 10 2.07 -22.29 13.26
N PHE A 11 0.75 -22.08 13.14
CA PHE A 11 0.17 -20.75 13.11
C PHE A 11 0.42 -19.97 14.38
N GLY A 12 1.07 -18.79 14.25
CA GLY A 12 1.42 -17.93 15.38
C GLY A 12 2.51 -18.50 16.31
N GLU A 13 3.30 -19.50 15.84
CA GLU A 13 4.40 -20.06 16.62
C GLU A 13 5.38 -18.97 17.06
N ASN A 14 5.67 -18.02 16.18
CA ASN A 14 6.60 -16.91 16.42
C ASN A 14 5.90 -15.63 16.94
N VAL A 15 4.66 -15.71 17.44
CA VAL A 15 3.92 -14.56 17.95
C VAL A 15 3.65 -14.72 19.44
N PHE A 16 3.91 -13.68 20.23
CA PHE A 16 3.56 -13.62 21.65
C PHE A 16 2.09 -13.24 21.80
N THR A 17 1.22 -14.20 21.50
CA THR A 17 -0.24 -14.03 21.47
C THR A 17 -0.84 -13.81 22.85
N LEU A 18 -2.08 -13.30 22.89
CA LEU A 18 -2.84 -13.17 24.13
C LEU A 18 -3.00 -14.51 24.87
N GLY A 19 -3.12 -15.63 24.12
CA GLY A 19 -3.13 -16.98 24.69
C GLY A 19 -1.82 -17.33 25.41
N LYS A 20 -0.68 -17.06 24.77
CA LYS A 20 0.65 -17.25 25.40
C LYS A 20 0.85 -16.33 26.60
N MET A 21 0.34 -15.09 26.56
CA MET A 21 0.34 -14.19 27.71
C MET A 21 -0.48 -14.77 28.86
N GLN A 22 -1.66 -15.30 28.58
CA GLN A 22 -2.54 -15.91 29.59
C GLN A 22 -1.89 -17.14 30.29
N GLU A 23 -1.16 -17.95 29.52
CA GLU A 23 -0.47 -19.14 30.05
C GLU A 23 0.73 -18.79 30.90
N ARG A 24 1.46 -17.72 30.58
CA ARG A 24 2.78 -17.40 31.14
C ARG A 24 2.76 -16.28 32.17
N LEU A 25 1.82 -15.34 32.08
CA LEU A 25 1.71 -14.23 33.02
C LEU A 25 0.96 -14.61 34.30
N PRO A 26 1.34 -14.04 35.47
CA PRO A 26 0.49 -14.08 36.65
C PRO A 26 -0.90 -13.53 36.36
N LYS A 27 -1.96 -14.15 36.90
CA LYS A 27 -3.37 -13.77 36.60
C LYS A 27 -3.65 -12.27 36.73
N LYS A 28 -3.07 -11.60 37.72
CA LYS A 28 -3.26 -10.16 37.94
C LYS A 28 -2.61 -9.33 36.81
N ALA A 29 -1.40 -9.67 36.41
CA ALA A 29 -0.70 -8.98 35.33
C ALA A 29 -1.43 -9.19 34.00
N PHE A 30 -1.89 -10.41 33.70
CA PHE A 30 -2.68 -10.70 32.51
C PHE A 30 -4.00 -9.91 32.48
N ALA A 31 -4.71 -9.85 33.60
CA ALA A 31 -5.97 -9.08 33.68
C ALA A 31 -5.74 -7.59 33.42
N GLU A 32 -4.62 -7.03 33.90
CA GLU A 32 -4.28 -5.62 33.69
C GLU A 32 -3.88 -5.34 32.24
N VAL A 33 -3.05 -6.21 31.62
CA VAL A 33 -2.73 -6.12 30.18
C VAL A 33 -4.00 -6.14 29.34
N LYS A 34 -4.90 -7.11 29.60
CA LYS A 34 -6.16 -7.24 28.90
C LYS A 34 -7.03 -5.99 29.05
N ARG A 35 -7.15 -5.45 30.27
CA ARG A 35 -7.87 -4.21 30.55
C ARG A 35 -7.34 -3.04 29.71
N VAL A 36 -6.00 -2.87 29.67
CA VAL A 36 -5.39 -1.78 28.89
C VAL A 36 -5.61 -1.98 27.39
N MET A 37 -5.51 -3.21 26.88
CA MET A 37 -5.80 -3.50 25.47
C MET A 37 -7.26 -3.19 25.07
N GLU A 38 -8.21 -3.47 25.94
CA GLU A 38 -9.65 -3.31 25.66
C GLU A 38 -10.15 -1.88 25.92
N HIS A 39 -9.64 -1.22 26.96
CA HIS A 39 -10.18 0.05 27.45
C HIS A 39 -9.19 1.22 27.41
N GLY A 40 -7.94 0.97 27.01
CA GLY A 40 -6.88 1.97 27.03
C GLY A 40 -6.33 2.22 28.45
N GLY A 41 -5.44 3.19 28.54
CA GLY A 41 -4.74 3.54 29.76
C GLY A 41 -3.29 3.07 29.77
N GLU A 42 -2.60 3.30 30.88
CA GLU A 42 -1.19 2.95 31.05
C GLU A 42 -1.03 1.69 31.91
N LEU A 43 -0.01 0.89 31.61
CA LEU A 43 0.45 -0.17 32.49
C LEU A 43 1.29 0.43 33.62
N ASP A 44 1.07 -0.02 34.84
CA ASP A 44 1.98 0.30 35.94
C ASP A 44 3.36 -0.37 35.73
N ASN A 45 4.40 0.25 36.27
CA ASN A 45 5.78 -0.21 36.09
C ASN A 45 6.00 -1.65 36.56
N ALA A 46 5.37 -2.07 37.62
CA ALA A 46 5.53 -3.42 38.15
C ALA A 46 4.91 -4.48 37.23
N THR A 47 3.74 -4.17 36.66
CA THR A 47 3.10 -5.03 35.64
C THR A 47 3.94 -5.05 34.37
N ALA A 48 4.46 -3.90 33.93
CA ALA A 48 5.34 -3.82 32.76
C ALA A 48 6.62 -4.65 32.91
N ASP A 49 7.25 -4.63 34.08
CA ASP A 49 8.44 -5.46 34.39
C ASP A 49 8.13 -6.96 34.31
N VAL A 50 6.97 -7.38 34.81
CA VAL A 50 6.53 -8.77 34.73
C VAL A 50 6.30 -9.20 33.28
N VAL A 51 5.66 -8.35 32.51
CA VAL A 51 5.40 -8.61 31.06
C VAL A 51 6.73 -8.68 30.29
N ALA A 52 7.61 -7.70 30.47
CA ALA A 52 8.91 -7.64 29.81
C ALA A 52 9.75 -8.89 30.10
N LYS A 53 9.87 -9.28 31.37
CA LYS A 53 10.58 -10.51 31.76
C LYS A 53 9.98 -11.74 31.09
N THR A 54 8.65 -11.89 31.14
CA THR A 54 7.97 -13.06 30.57
C THR A 54 8.14 -13.13 29.06
N MET A 55 8.04 -11.99 28.36
CA MET A 55 8.26 -11.85 26.92
C MET A 55 9.69 -12.20 26.54
N LYS A 56 10.69 -11.70 27.29
CA LYS A 56 12.10 -12.03 27.09
C LYS A 56 12.34 -13.53 27.31
N ASP A 57 11.84 -14.10 28.41
CA ASP A 57 12.03 -15.51 28.71
C ASP A 57 11.47 -16.40 27.60
N TRP A 58 10.27 -16.08 27.08
CA TRP A 58 9.71 -16.74 25.92
C TRP A 58 10.59 -16.58 24.68
N ALA A 59 11.07 -15.38 24.39
CA ALA A 59 11.90 -15.12 23.21
C ALA A 59 13.24 -15.88 23.30
N VAL A 60 13.88 -15.91 24.47
CA VAL A 60 15.13 -16.65 24.71
C VAL A 60 14.95 -18.17 24.58
N GLU A 61 13.82 -18.73 25.03
CA GLU A 61 13.45 -20.14 24.80
C GLU A 61 13.41 -20.50 23.31
N HIS A 62 13.11 -19.51 22.44
CA HIS A 62 13.10 -19.65 20.98
C HIS A 62 14.44 -19.24 20.32
N GLY A 63 15.49 -18.98 21.12
CA GLY A 63 16.82 -18.66 20.62
C GLY A 63 17.10 -17.18 20.39
N ALA A 64 16.21 -16.27 20.79
CA ALA A 64 16.45 -14.83 20.65
C ALA A 64 17.56 -14.36 21.60
N THR A 65 18.44 -13.52 21.06
CA THR A 65 19.53 -12.88 21.82
C THR A 65 19.38 -11.37 21.90
N HIS A 66 18.54 -10.82 21.01
CA HIS A 66 18.30 -9.39 20.86
C HIS A 66 16.81 -9.10 20.78
N TYR A 67 16.47 -7.84 21.04
CA TYR A 67 15.15 -7.28 20.79
C TYR A 67 15.27 -6.01 19.97
N THR A 68 14.17 -5.59 19.37
CA THR A 68 14.05 -4.31 18.66
C THR A 68 12.67 -3.71 18.88
N HIS A 69 12.63 -2.39 18.99
CA HIS A 69 11.40 -1.62 18.79
C HIS A 69 11.17 -1.50 17.28
N TRP A 70 10.21 -2.25 16.80
CA TRP A 70 9.87 -2.34 15.38
C TRP A 70 8.75 -1.35 15.06
N PHE A 71 8.95 -0.49 14.06
CA PHE A 71 7.98 0.54 13.69
C PHE A 71 7.99 0.82 12.17
N GLN A 72 6.97 1.56 11.71
CA GLN A 72 6.79 1.93 10.31
C GLN A 72 7.11 3.42 10.13
N PRO A 73 8.31 3.77 9.66
CA PRO A 73 8.71 5.16 9.47
C PRO A 73 7.90 5.83 8.36
N LEU A 74 8.04 7.15 8.22
CA LEU A 74 7.43 7.90 7.10
C LEU A 74 7.99 7.48 5.74
N THR A 75 9.22 6.94 5.72
CA THR A 75 9.91 6.41 4.53
C THR A 75 10.37 4.99 4.78
N GLY A 76 10.45 4.18 3.71
CA GLY A 76 10.83 2.78 3.82
C GLY A 76 9.71 1.87 4.33
N ILE A 77 10.02 0.59 4.54
CA ILE A 77 9.05 -0.42 4.97
C ILE A 77 8.97 -0.45 6.49
N THR A 78 10.07 -0.82 7.14
CA THR A 78 10.17 -0.92 8.60
C THR A 78 11.52 -0.41 9.08
N ALA A 79 11.57 0.01 10.34
CA ALA A 79 12.81 0.40 11.00
C ALA A 79 12.99 -0.43 12.26
N GLU A 80 14.24 -0.80 12.53
CA GLU A 80 14.63 -1.60 13.68
C GLU A 80 16.07 -1.25 14.12
N LYS A 81 16.31 -1.35 15.42
CA LYS A 81 17.63 -1.24 16.04
C LYS A 81 17.76 -2.38 17.04
N HIS A 82 18.67 -3.28 16.79
CA HIS A 82 18.83 -4.48 17.61
C HIS A 82 19.63 -4.17 18.85
N ASP A 83 19.00 -4.29 20.01
CA ASP A 83 19.63 -4.20 21.32
C ASP A 83 19.72 -5.61 21.96
N SER A 84 20.88 -5.96 22.49
CA SER A 84 21.08 -7.26 23.15
C SER A 84 20.41 -7.29 24.52
N PHE A 85 19.91 -8.46 24.92
CA PHE A 85 19.51 -8.69 26.33
C PHE A 85 20.65 -8.76 27.30
N VAL A 86 21.89 -8.71 26.83
CA VAL A 86 23.11 -8.84 27.69
C VAL A 86 23.28 -7.61 28.55
N THR A 87 23.43 -7.82 29.86
CA THR A 87 23.76 -6.78 30.83
C THR A 87 25.15 -7.00 31.44
N HIS A 88 25.52 -6.17 32.40
CA HIS A 88 26.77 -6.34 33.13
C HIS A 88 26.82 -7.70 33.82
N PRO A 89 28.01 -8.36 33.82
CA PRO A 89 28.20 -9.60 34.57
C PRO A 89 27.93 -9.39 36.08
N ASP A 90 27.45 -10.45 36.76
CA ASP A 90 27.31 -10.45 38.17
C ASP A 90 28.69 -10.45 38.91
N GLU A 91 28.70 -10.42 40.22
CA GLU A 91 29.90 -10.41 41.04
C GLU A 91 30.85 -11.62 40.79
N ASN A 92 30.33 -12.69 40.19
CA ASN A 92 31.06 -13.90 39.82
C ASN A 92 31.52 -13.89 38.35
N GLY A 93 31.28 -12.80 37.61
CA GLY A 93 31.60 -12.69 36.21
C GLY A 93 30.63 -13.43 35.29
N LYS A 94 29.47 -13.87 35.80
CA LYS A 94 28.43 -14.54 35.03
C LYS A 94 27.56 -13.47 34.33
N MET A 95 27.46 -13.58 33.03
CA MET A 95 26.62 -12.70 32.19
C MET A 95 25.14 -12.93 32.53
N LEU A 96 24.39 -11.82 32.63
CA LEU A 96 22.94 -11.82 32.82
C LEU A 96 22.25 -11.37 31.52
N MET A 97 21.05 -11.89 31.30
CA MET A 97 20.15 -11.44 30.26
C MET A 97 18.93 -10.82 30.91
N GLU A 98 18.74 -9.52 30.74
CA GLU A 98 17.66 -8.76 31.35
C GLU A 98 16.87 -7.99 30.29
N PHE A 99 15.63 -7.70 30.60
CA PHE A 99 14.75 -6.83 29.84
C PHE A 99 13.71 -6.27 30.77
N SER A 100 13.73 -4.96 30.96
CA SER A 100 12.89 -4.25 31.92
C SER A 100 11.59 -3.76 31.29
N GLY A 101 10.59 -3.50 32.12
CA GLY A 101 9.35 -2.84 31.68
C GLY A 101 9.60 -1.47 31.06
N LYS A 102 10.60 -0.74 31.54
CA LYS A 102 11.01 0.54 30.95
C LYS A 102 11.49 0.36 29.51
N GLU A 103 12.33 -0.65 29.26
CA GLU A 103 12.83 -0.98 27.92
C GLU A 103 11.73 -1.52 26.99
N LEU A 104 10.73 -2.24 27.56
CA LEU A 104 9.57 -2.68 26.81
C LEU A 104 8.69 -1.51 26.36
N ILE A 105 8.34 -0.62 27.31
CA ILE A 105 7.39 0.46 27.06
C ILE A 105 7.98 1.53 26.15
N LYS A 106 9.26 1.90 26.36
CA LYS A 106 9.86 3.07 25.73
C LYS A 106 11.30 2.83 25.30
N GLY A 107 11.61 3.16 24.05
CA GLY A 107 12.96 3.30 23.54
C GLY A 107 13.27 4.74 23.17
N GLU A 108 14.55 5.09 23.20
CA GLU A 108 15.04 6.40 22.74
C GLU A 108 15.80 6.17 21.43
N ALA A 109 15.18 6.46 20.29
CA ALA A 109 15.79 6.38 18.98
C ALA A 109 16.49 7.70 18.62
N ASP A 110 17.63 7.60 17.93
CA ASP A 110 18.23 8.76 17.28
C ASP A 110 17.44 9.11 16.02
N ALA A 111 16.78 10.25 16.05
CA ALA A 111 15.99 10.76 14.93
C ALA A 111 16.78 11.75 14.07
N SER A 112 18.11 11.88 14.24
CA SER A 112 18.93 12.87 13.53
C SER A 112 18.93 12.70 12.02
N SER A 113 18.90 11.44 11.53
CA SER A 113 18.84 11.10 10.11
C SER A 113 17.42 10.91 9.57
N PHE A 114 16.42 11.09 10.42
CA PHE A 114 15.02 10.86 10.06
C PHE A 114 14.46 12.02 9.22
N PRO A 115 13.64 11.77 8.17
CA PRO A 115 12.98 12.84 7.44
C PRO A 115 12.02 13.57 8.38
N SER A 116 12.29 14.83 8.69
CA SER A 116 11.53 15.58 9.69
C SER A 116 10.59 16.62 9.10
N GLY A 117 10.74 16.95 7.80
CA GLY A 117 9.93 17.99 7.17
C GLY A 117 9.85 19.29 7.97
N GLY A 118 10.93 19.67 8.64
CA GLY A 118 10.97 20.89 9.45
C GLY A 118 10.52 20.74 10.91
N LEU A 119 10.06 19.55 11.36
CA LEU A 119 9.71 19.32 12.76
C LEU A 119 10.91 19.34 13.71
N ARG A 120 12.13 19.24 13.18
CA ARG A 120 13.35 19.36 13.98
C ARG A 120 13.64 20.82 14.31
N SER A 121 13.60 21.14 15.57
CA SER A 121 13.99 22.49 16.07
C SER A 121 15.44 22.55 16.55
N THR A 122 16.13 21.42 16.76
CA THR A 122 17.48 21.35 17.34
C THR A 122 18.35 20.28 16.67
N PHE A 123 19.68 20.37 16.85
CA PHE A 123 20.64 19.34 16.45
C PHE A 123 20.45 18.01 17.21
N GLU A 124 19.86 18.05 18.41
CA GLU A 124 19.53 16.87 19.20
C GLU A 124 18.17 16.35 18.78
N ALA A 125 18.14 15.56 17.74
CA ALA A 125 16.93 14.91 17.28
C ALA A 125 16.67 13.61 18.06
N ARG A 126 16.18 13.74 19.29
CA ARG A 126 15.65 12.58 20.04
C ARG A 126 14.27 12.24 19.53
N GLY A 127 14.02 10.94 19.35
CA GLY A 127 12.70 10.37 19.14
C GLY A 127 12.41 9.34 20.21
N TYR A 128 11.13 9.01 20.36
CA TYR A 128 10.69 7.98 21.27
C TYR A 128 9.90 6.92 20.52
N THR A 129 10.29 5.66 20.72
CA THR A 129 9.47 4.52 20.36
C THR A 129 8.64 4.11 21.58
N VAL A 130 7.34 3.89 21.40
CA VAL A 130 6.42 3.54 22.49
C VAL A 130 5.66 2.27 22.10
N TRP A 131 5.70 1.27 22.96
CA TRP A 131 5.04 0.00 22.70
C TRP A 131 3.54 0.16 22.44
N ASP A 132 3.07 -0.39 21.32
CA ASP A 132 1.65 -0.58 21.05
C ASP A 132 1.20 -1.91 21.66
N ILE A 133 0.60 -1.86 22.84
CA ILE A 133 0.12 -3.03 23.57
C ILE A 133 -0.98 -3.80 22.81
N THR A 134 -1.63 -3.18 21.85
CA THR A 134 -2.70 -3.79 21.02
C THR A 134 -2.16 -4.61 19.85
N SER A 135 -0.85 -4.51 19.57
CA SER A 135 -0.16 -5.29 18.55
C SER A 135 0.77 -6.31 19.21
N PRO A 136 0.63 -7.62 18.92
CA PRO A 136 1.44 -8.64 19.55
C PRO A 136 2.91 -8.54 19.13
N ALA A 137 3.83 -8.74 20.07
CA ALA A 137 5.24 -8.92 19.78
C ALA A 137 5.48 -10.25 19.05
N PHE A 138 6.51 -10.30 18.22
CA PHE A 138 6.80 -11.46 17.39
C PHE A 138 8.30 -11.71 17.26
N LEU A 139 8.67 -12.92 16.86
CA LEU A 139 10.04 -13.31 16.56
C LEU A 139 10.31 -13.30 15.07
N LYS A 140 11.33 -12.57 14.65
CA LYS A 140 11.92 -12.70 13.31
C LYS A 140 13.05 -13.70 13.37
N GLU A 141 12.92 -14.73 12.56
CA GLU A 141 13.92 -15.79 12.41
C GLU A 141 14.50 -15.74 10.99
N ASP A 142 15.80 -15.61 10.89
CA ASP A 142 16.51 -15.68 9.63
C ASP A 142 17.95 -16.20 9.82
N ALA A 143 18.76 -16.13 8.75
CA ALA A 143 20.15 -16.60 8.79
C ALA A 143 21.03 -15.83 9.82
N THR A 144 20.59 -14.70 10.31
CA THR A 144 21.32 -13.89 11.31
C THR A 144 20.98 -14.26 12.77
N GLY A 145 19.92 -15.06 12.96
CA GLY A 145 19.46 -15.50 14.26
C GLY A 145 17.98 -15.20 14.51
N VAL A 146 17.60 -15.19 15.78
CA VAL A 146 16.24 -14.88 16.24
C VAL A 146 16.24 -13.57 17.00
N ILE A 147 15.30 -12.67 16.65
CA ILE A 147 15.17 -11.34 17.24
C ILE A 147 13.73 -11.12 17.69
N LEU A 148 13.55 -10.64 18.93
CA LEU A 148 12.26 -10.21 19.43
C LEU A 148 11.90 -8.85 18.88
N CYS A 149 10.83 -8.76 18.08
CA CYS A 149 10.29 -7.53 17.53
C CYS A 149 9.08 -7.07 18.34
N ILE A 150 9.13 -5.84 18.80
CA ILE A 150 8.08 -5.21 19.63
C ILE A 150 7.46 -4.11 18.78
N PRO A 151 6.19 -4.23 18.30
CA PRO A 151 5.53 -3.20 17.54
C PRO A 151 5.36 -1.90 18.34
N THR A 152 5.85 -0.80 17.80
CA THR A 152 5.86 0.51 18.47
C THR A 152 5.32 1.62 17.60
N ALA A 153 4.80 2.64 18.23
CA ALA A 153 4.64 3.98 17.68
C ALA A 153 5.98 4.72 17.77
N PHE A 154 6.20 5.70 16.89
CA PHE A 154 7.40 6.54 16.90
C PHE A 154 7.03 8.02 16.83
N CYS A 155 7.47 8.80 17.81
CA CYS A 155 7.21 10.23 17.90
C CYS A 155 8.48 11.04 18.16
N SER A 156 8.40 12.35 17.85
CA SER A 156 9.44 13.31 18.14
C SER A 156 9.57 13.56 19.65
N PHE A 157 10.61 14.29 20.05
CA PHE A 157 10.77 14.75 21.43
C PHE A 157 9.60 15.59 21.94
N THR A 158 8.91 16.30 21.07
CA THR A 158 7.76 17.16 21.36
C THR A 158 6.41 16.46 21.16
N GLY A 159 6.42 15.19 20.75
CA GLY A 159 5.23 14.32 20.68
C GLY A 159 4.56 14.21 19.31
N GLU A 160 5.09 14.87 18.26
CA GLU A 160 4.57 14.71 16.91
C GLU A 160 4.87 13.30 16.37
N ALA A 161 3.91 12.74 15.67
CA ALA A 161 4.05 11.43 15.03
C ALA A 161 5.06 11.48 13.87
N LEU A 162 6.09 10.65 13.96
CA LEU A 162 7.12 10.45 12.93
C LEU A 162 6.98 9.12 12.18
N ASP A 163 5.86 8.45 12.39
CA ASP A 163 5.51 7.15 11.80
C ASP A 163 4.16 7.20 11.07
N LYS A 164 3.75 6.04 10.55
CA LYS A 164 2.44 5.86 9.93
C LYS A 164 1.43 5.20 10.88
N LYS A 165 1.88 4.59 11.99
CA LYS A 165 1.03 3.84 12.93
C LYS A 165 0.32 4.76 13.92
N THR A 166 0.99 5.75 14.47
CA THR A 166 0.38 6.68 15.42
C THR A 166 -0.88 7.37 14.87
N PRO A 167 -0.85 7.95 13.65
CA PRO A 167 -2.07 8.51 13.06
C PRO A 167 -3.17 7.47 12.81
N LEU A 168 -2.80 6.24 12.44
CA LEU A 168 -3.77 5.17 12.26
C LEU A 168 -4.49 4.85 13.58
N LEU A 169 -3.75 4.66 14.66
CA LEU A 169 -4.34 4.39 15.98
C LEU A 169 -5.27 5.52 16.43
N ARG A 170 -4.83 6.80 16.28
CA ARG A 170 -5.68 7.97 16.56
C ARG A 170 -6.96 7.97 15.73
N SER A 171 -6.87 7.60 14.45
CA SER A 171 -8.04 7.53 13.55
C SER A 171 -9.00 6.40 13.91
N MET A 172 -8.47 5.27 14.40
CA MET A 172 -9.28 4.13 14.87
C MET A 172 -10.09 4.52 16.11
N GLU A 173 -9.51 5.29 17.03
CA GLU A 173 -10.23 5.82 18.19
C GLU A 173 -11.31 6.81 17.75
N ALA A 174 -11.00 7.72 16.84
CA ALA A 174 -11.94 8.72 16.33
C ALA A 174 -13.17 8.07 15.69
N ILE A 175 -12.96 7.13 14.76
CA ILE A 175 -14.09 6.45 14.09
C ILE A 175 -14.89 5.59 15.08
N SER A 176 -14.21 4.91 16.03
CA SER A 176 -14.86 4.12 17.06
C SER A 176 -15.82 4.96 17.90
N GLN A 177 -15.36 6.11 18.38
CA GLN A 177 -16.16 7.02 19.19
C GLN A 177 -17.41 7.51 18.44
N GLN A 178 -17.26 7.95 17.20
CA GLN A 178 -18.36 8.51 16.43
C GLN A 178 -19.33 7.43 15.92
N ALA A 179 -18.83 6.27 15.50
CA ALA A 179 -19.66 5.13 15.11
C ALA A 179 -20.48 4.60 16.29
N MET A 180 -19.90 4.55 17.50
CA MET A 180 -20.64 4.13 18.70
C MET A 180 -21.80 5.07 19.05
N ARG A 181 -21.72 6.37 18.74
CA ARG A 181 -22.85 7.29 18.88
C ARG A 181 -24.00 6.85 17.97
N ILE A 182 -23.69 6.55 16.70
CA ILE A 182 -24.70 6.05 15.74
C ILE A 182 -25.31 4.73 16.24
N VAL A 183 -24.48 3.76 16.63
CA VAL A 183 -24.97 2.45 17.13
C VAL A 183 -25.94 2.62 18.31
N ARG A 184 -25.61 3.49 19.27
CA ARG A 184 -26.45 3.74 20.46
C ARG A 184 -27.74 4.47 20.12
N LEU A 185 -27.79 5.31 19.10
CA LEU A 185 -28.99 5.98 18.65
C LEU A 185 -30.02 5.00 18.07
N PHE A 186 -29.56 3.98 17.34
CA PHE A 186 -30.42 2.93 16.78
C PHE A 186 -30.76 1.82 17.79
N ASN A 187 -29.85 1.55 18.73
CA ASN A 187 -30.06 0.52 19.75
C ASN A 187 -29.57 1.00 21.11
N LYS A 188 -30.45 1.58 21.90
CA LYS A 188 -30.16 2.09 23.26
C LYS A 188 -29.73 1.00 24.25
N ASN A 189 -30.15 -0.25 24.00
CA ASN A 189 -29.85 -1.39 24.85
C ASN A 189 -28.63 -2.20 24.33
N THR A 190 -27.88 -1.66 23.40
CA THR A 190 -26.70 -2.35 22.88
C THR A 190 -25.70 -2.63 24.00
N THR A 191 -25.12 -3.81 23.99
CA THR A 191 -23.97 -4.18 24.83
C THR A 191 -22.64 -3.83 24.17
N ALA A 192 -22.66 -3.36 22.92
CA ALA A 192 -21.47 -2.93 22.23
C ALA A 192 -20.82 -1.72 22.93
N THR A 193 -19.52 -1.79 23.10
CA THR A 193 -18.71 -0.74 23.74
C THR A 193 -17.77 -0.07 22.76
N LYS A 194 -17.45 -0.73 21.67
CA LYS A 194 -16.43 -0.29 20.69
C LYS A 194 -16.84 -0.69 19.28
N VAL A 195 -16.49 0.17 18.31
CA VAL A 195 -16.48 -0.17 16.87
C VAL A 195 -15.01 -0.19 16.42
N THR A 196 -14.63 -1.22 15.68
CA THR A 196 -13.25 -1.39 15.22
C THR A 196 -13.21 -1.44 13.70
N PRO A 197 -12.39 -0.60 13.04
CA PRO A 197 -12.13 -0.74 11.61
C PRO A 197 -11.24 -1.94 11.34
N SER A 198 -11.55 -2.68 10.30
CA SER A 198 -10.78 -3.82 9.81
C SER A 198 -10.33 -3.59 8.37
N VAL A 199 -9.20 -4.18 8.00
CA VAL A 199 -8.65 -4.12 6.64
C VAL A 199 -8.12 -5.48 6.22
N GLY A 200 -8.40 -5.87 4.96
CA GLY A 200 -7.73 -6.95 4.26
C GLY A 200 -7.01 -6.37 3.04
N ALA A 201 -5.69 -6.43 3.04
CA ALA A 201 -4.87 -5.88 1.97
C ALA A 201 -4.43 -6.98 0.99
N GLU A 202 -4.89 -6.92 -0.25
CA GLU A 202 -4.51 -7.84 -1.34
C GLU A 202 -3.20 -7.34 -1.96
N GLN A 203 -2.09 -8.07 -1.75
CA GLN A 203 -0.75 -7.65 -2.16
C GLN A 203 -0.38 -8.23 -3.52
N GLU A 204 -0.32 -7.39 -4.54
CA GLU A 204 0.25 -7.74 -5.84
C GLU A 204 1.77 -7.53 -5.85
N TYR A 205 2.47 -8.35 -6.65
CA TYR A 205 3.93 -8.30 -6.76
C TYR A 205 4.43 -9.01 -8.03
N PHE A 206 5.66 -8.68 -8.45
CA PHE A 206 6.35 -9.42 -9.52
C PHE A 206 7.46 -10.29 -8.95
N LEU A 207 7.66 -11.46 -9.56
CA LEU A 207 8.79 -12.35 -9.32
C LEU A 207 9.63 -12.48 -10.57
N ILE A 208 10.93 -12.18 -10.47
CA ILE A 208 11.87 -12.33 -11.58
C ILE A 208 13.10 -13.14 -11.14
N ASP A 209 13.83 -13.68 -12.09
CA ASP A 209 15.08 -14.39 -11.80
C ASP A 209 16.11 -13.46 -11.18
N ARG A 210 16.73 -13.88 -10.06
CA ARG A 210 17.70 -13.08 -9.33
C ARG A 210 18.97 -12.78 -10.14
N ALA A 211 19.44 -13.72 -10.96
CA ALA A 211 20.63 -13.51 -11.77
C ALA A 211 20.40 -12.47 -12.87
N LYS A 212 19.19 -12.42 -13.44
CA LYS A 212 18.80 -11.38 -14.40
C LYS A 212 18.63 -10.02 -13.71
N TYR A 213 18.00 -9.99 -12.53
CA TYR A 213 17.86 -8.77 -11.72
C TYR A 213 19.23 -8.12 -11.44
N LEU A 214 20.23 -8.90 -11.05
CA LEU A 214 21.57 -8.40 -10.71
C LEU A 214 22.32 -7.77 -11.91
N GLN A 215 21.86 -8.01 -13.13
CA GLN A 215 22.38 -7.40 -14.36
C GLN A 215 21.69 -6.09 -14.74
N ARG A 216 20.68 -5.66 -13.94
CA ARG A 216 19.86 -4.48 -14.23
C ARG A 216 20.03 -3.43 -13.13
N LYS A 217 20.86 -2.41 -13.37
CA LYS A 217 21.09 -1.31 -12.41
C LYS A 217 19.80 -0.55 -12.08
N ASP A 218 18.92 -0.36 -13.04
CA ASP A 218 17.63 0.32 -12.85
C ASP A 218 16.74 -0.45 -11.87
N LEU A 219 16.60 -1.76 -12.00
CA LEU A 219 15.87 -2.58 -11.04
C LEU A 219 16.49 -2.54 -9.64
N ILE A 220 17.82 -2.50 -9.54
CA ILE A 220 18.56 -2.45 -8.26
C ILE A 220 18.32 -1.11 -7.56
N PHE A 221 18.43 0.02 -8.26
CA PHE A 221 18.39 1.34 -7.64
C PHE A 221 17.01 1.96 -7.57
N SER A 222 16.10 1.67 -8.54
CA SER A 222 14.76 2.28 -8.59
C SER A 222 13.61 1.28 -8.42
N GLY A 223 13.88 -0.03 -8.50
CA GLY A 223 12.84 -1.06 -8.42
C GLY A 223 12.02 -1.22 -9.71
N ARG A 224 12.31 -0.42 -10.75
CA ARG A 224 11.65 -0.50 -12.06
C ARG A 224 12.64 -0.41 -13.21
N THR A 225 12.22 -0.89 -14.38
CA THR A 225 13.02 -0.73 -15.61
C THR A 225 12.90 0.70 -16.15
N LEU A 226 14.05 1.35 -16.35
CA LEU A 226 14.13 2.71 -16.93
C LEU A 226 14.32 2.66 -18.44
N PHE A 227 14.79 1.53 -18.96
CA PHE A 227 14.89 1.16 -20.37
C PHE A 227 14.31 -0.22 -20.58
N GLY A 228 13.80 -0.49 -21.78
CA GLY A 228 13.32 -1.82 -22.16
C GLY A 228 12.32 -1.76 -23.29
N ALA A 229 12.68 -2.37 -24.42
CA ALA A 229 11.77 -2.61 -25.51
C ALA A 229 10.75 -3.69 -25.13
N PRO A 230 9.52 -3.63 -25.71
CA PRO A 230 8.50 -4.65 -25.43
C PRO A 230 8.96 -6.03 -25.88
N ALA A 231 8.62 -7.06 -25.09
CA ALA A 231 8.82 -8.45 -25.50
C ALA A 231 7.90 -8.82 -26.67
N PRO A 232 8.24 -9.87 -27.46
CA PRO A 232 7.37 -10.34 -28.53
C PRO A 232 5.98 -10.80 -28.07
N LYS A 233 5.85 -11.18 -26.81
CA LYS A 233 4.62 -11.52 -26.12
C LYS A 233 4.53 -10.70 -24.84
N GLY A 234 3.38 -10.10 -24.61
CA GLY A 234 3.00 -9.45 -23.33
C GLY A 234 1.91 -10.28 -22.63
N GLN A 235 0.73 -9.71 -22.52
CA GLN A 235 -0.44 -10.30 -21.86
C GLN A 235 -1.63 -10.53 -22.80
N GLU A 236 -1.41 -10.54 -24.11
CA GLU A 236 -2.44 -10.52 -25.15
C GLU A 236 -3.38 -11.74 -25.14
N LEU A 237 -2.95 -12.87 -24.60
CA LEU A 237 -3.78 -14.06 -24.51
C LEU A 237 -4.41 -14.27 -23.14
N GLU A 238 -4.09 -13.40 -22.18
CA GLU A 238 -4.54 -13.49 -20.76
C GLU A 238 -4.28 -14.86 -20.12
N ASP A 239 -3.30 -15.60 -20.68
CA ASP A 239 -2.99 -16.99 -20.35
C ASP A 239 -2.10 -17.13 -19.09
N HIS A 240 -1.69 -16.04 -18.48
CA HIS A 240 -1.00 -16.05 -17.18
C HIS A 240 -2.01 -16.07 -16.03
N TYR A 241 -3.01 -15.21 -16.03
CA TYR A 241 -4.04 -15.15 -14.98
C TYR A 241 -4.80 -16.48 -14.83
N PHE A 242 -5.23 -17.07 -15.94
CA PHE A 242 -5.91 -18.36 -15.97
C PHE A 242 -4.96 -19.56 -16.13
N GLY A 243 -3.65 -19.33 -16.05
CA GLY A 243 -2.63 -20.35 -16.17
C GLY A 243 -2.36 -21.09 -14.86
N VAL A 244 -1.62 -22.19 -14.96
CA VAL A 244 -1.12 -22.91 -13.78
C VAL A 244 0.03 -22.15 -13.14
N ILE A 245 0.14 -22.20 -11.82
CA ILE A 245 1.30 -21.68 -11.09
C ILE A 245 2.50 -22.57 -11.42
N ARG A 246 3.58 -21.99 -11.94
CA ARG A 246 4.81 -22.70 -12.27
C ARG A 246 5.47 -23.27 -11.01
N GLU A 247 6.16 -24.39 -11.13
CA GLU A 247 6.72 -25.14 -9.99
C GLU A 247 7.64 -24.28 -9.12
N ARG A 248 8.54 -23.48 -9.71
CA ARG A 248 9.46 -22.60 -8.98
C ARG A 248 8.72 -21.51 -8.20
N VAL A 249 7.69 -20.94 -8.80
CA VAL A 249 6.81 -19.95 -8.15
C VAL A 249 5.98 -20.62 -7.04
N GLY A 250 5.43 -21.79 -7.29
CA GLY A 250 4.68 -22.56 -6.29
C GLY A 250 5.53 -22.94 -5.08
N ALA A 251 6.81 -23.27 -5.28
CA ALA A 251 7.74 -23.53 -4.18
C ALA A 251 8.00 -22.27 -3.34
N PHE A 252 8.19 -21.12 -3.98
CA PHE A 252 8.27 -19.82 -3.29
C PHE A 252 6.99 -19.53 -2.50
N MET A 253 5.81 -19.65 -3.12
CA MET A 253 4.51 -19.39 -2.49
C MET A 253 4.28 -20.28 -1.27
N LYS A 254 4.66 -21.55 -1.35
CA LYS A 254 4.57 -22.49 -0.23
C LYS A 254 5.43 -22.03 0.96
N ASP A 255 6.69 -21.73 0.71
CA ASP A 255 7.61 -21.32 1.77
C ASP A 255 7.22 -19.95 2.35
N LEU A 256 6.73 -19.03 1.51
CA LEU A 256 6.17 -17.75 1.96
C LEU A 256 4.99 -17.96 2.91
N ASN A 257 4.06 -18.84 2.59
CA ASN A 257 2.93 -19.15 3.46
C ASN A 257 3.39 -19.67 4.83
N VAL A 258 4.36 -20.57 4.86
CA VAL A 258 4.91 -21.13 6.10
C VAL A 258 5.49 -20.03 7.00
N GLU A 259 6.32 -19.14 6.44
CA GLU A 259 6.90 -18.03 7.19
C GLU A 259 5.83 -17.06 7.71
N LEU A 260 4.85 -16.71 6.87
CA LEU A 260 3.77 -15.81 7.24
C LEU A 260 2.85 -16.42 8.31
N TRP A 261 2.52 -17.71 8.22
CA TRP A 261 1.70 -18.38 9.24
C TRP A 261 2.41 -18.45 10.57
N LYS A 262 3.72 -18.69 10.62
CA LYS A 262 4.52 -18.58 11.85
C LYS A 262 4.40 -17.21 12.51
N LEU A 263 4.35 -16.15 11.71
CA LEU A 263 4.17 -14.77 12.13
C LEU A 263 2.70 -14.38 12.41
N GLY A 264 1.78 -15.34 12.39
CA GLY A 264 0.37 -15.10 12.65
C GLY A 264 -0.39 -14.40 11.52
N VAL A 265 0.24 -14.20 10.36
CA VAL A 265 -0.42 -13.62 9.19
C VAL A 265 -1.31 -14.68 8.53
N THR A 266 -2.58 -14.38 8.38
CA THR A 266 -3.59 -15.28 7.79
C THR A 266 -3.54 -15.26 6.25
N ALA A 267 -2.36 -15.49 5.67
CA ALA A 267 -2.18 -15.63 4.23
C ALA A 267 -3.05 -16.79 3.72
N LYS A 268 -4.00 -16.50 2.82
CA LYS A 268 -5.04 -17.46 2.41
C LYS A 268 -5.00 -17.78 0.93
N THR A 269 -5.00 -16.75 0.07
CA THR A 269 -5.11 -16.91 -1.38
C THR A 269 -3.84 -16.47 -2.05
N GLN A 270 -3.34 -17.26 -2.99
CA GLN A 270 -2.25 -16.91 -3.88
C GLN A 270 -2.60 -17.37 -5.29
N HIS A 271 -2.39 -16.52 -6.28
CA HIS A 271 -2.65 -16.81 -7.68
C HIS A 271 -1.76 -15.96 -8.61
N ASN A 272 -1.80 -16.27 -9.90
CA ASN A 272 -1.18 -15.46 -10.93
C ASN A 272 -2.04 -14.24 -11.22
N GLU A 273 -1.40 -13.11 -11.50
CA GLU A 273 -2.02 -11.91 -12.01
C GLU A 273 -1.92 -11.81 -13.55
N VAL A 274 -2.51 -10.75 -14.13
CA VAL A 274 -2.64 -10.61 -15.58
C VAL A 274 -1.30 -10.44 -16.27
N ALA A 275 -0.38 -9.65 -15.73
CA ALA A 275 0.93 -9.46 -16.32
C ALA A 275 1.82 -10.72 -16.16
N PRO A 276 2.65 -11.04 -17.14
CA PRO A 276 3.63 -12.10 -16.99
C PRO A 276 4.52 -11.88 -15.76
N ALA A 277 4.83 -12.92 -15.02
CA ALA A 277 5.61 -12.90 -13.77
C ALA A 277 4.96 -12.10 -12.61
N GLN A 278 3.70 -11.71 -12.72
CA GLN A 278 2.94 -11.05 -11.67
C GLN A 278 2.06 -12.04 -10.90
N HIS A 279 1.97 -11.82 -9.60
CA HIS A 279 1.23 -12.69 -8.66
C HIS A 279 0.57 -11.82 -7.58
N GLU A 280 -0.39 -12.42 -6.86
CA GLU A 280 -1.07 -11.79 -5.73
C GLU A 280 -1.09 -12.71 -4.51
N LEU A 281 -1.05 -12.10 -3.34
CA LEU A 281 -1.33 -12.73 -2.06
C LEU A 281 -2.43 -11.94 -1.33
N ALA A 282 -3.51 -12.63 -0.98
CA ALA A 282 -4.61 -12.05 -0.20
C ALA A 282 -4.72 -12.73 1.17
N PRO A 283 -4.51 -11.99 2.29
CA PRO A 283 -4.75 -12.47 3.63
C PRO A 283 -6.23 -12.34 4.00
N VAL A 284 -6.66 -13.03 5.05
CA VAL A 284 -7.92 -12.71 5.74
C VAL A 284 -7.75 -11.35 6.43
N TYR A 285 -8.83 -10.56 6.47
CA TYR A 285 -8.82 -9.24 7.12
C TYR A 285 -8.56 -9.34 8.64
N GLU A 286 -7.97 -8.27 9.17
CA GLU A 286 -7.70 -8.07 10.59
C GLU A 286 -8.06 -6.66 11.04
N THR A 287 -8.00 -6.38 12.34
CA THR A 287 -8.10 -5.00 12.85
C THR A 287 -7.04 -4.13 12.18
N ALA A 288 -7.37 -2.89 11.86
CA ALA A 288 -6.58 -2.07 10.95
C ALA A 288 -5.11 -1.89 11.38
N ASN A 289 -4.81 -1.79 12.67
CA ASN A 289 -3.43 -1.69 13.16
C ASN A 289 -2.65 -3.00 12.98
N ILE A 290 -3.27 -4.16 13.23
CA ILE A 290 -2.66 -5.47 13.02
C ILE A 290 -2.51 -5.74 11.52
N ALA A 291 -3.53 -5.43 10.71
CA ALA A 291 -3.47 -5.55 9.26
C ALA A 291 -2.32 -4.73 8.66
N MET A 292 -2.07 -3.53 9.19
CA MET A 292 -0.95 -2.70 8.78
C MET A 292 0.39 -3.36 9.12
N ASP A 293 0.57 -3.86 10.34
CA ASP A 293 1.79 -4.58 10.74
C ASP A 293 1.99 -5.83 9.89
N HIS A 294 0.92 -6.62 9.68
CA HIS A 294 0.95 -7.82 8.84
C HIS A 294 1.33 -7.51 7.39
N ASN A 295 0.80 -6.43 6.80
CA ASN A 295 1.17 -6.05 5.44
C ASN A 295 2.66 -5.68 5.32
N GLN A 296 3.24 -5.01 6.32
CA GLN A 296 4.67 -4.74 6.35
C GLN A 296 5.49 -6.03 6.45
N LEU A 297 5.07 -6.97 7.30
CA LEU A 297 5.70 -8.29 7.41
C LEU A 297 5.59 -9.08 6.10
N VAL A 298 4.43 -9.04 5.44
CA VAL A 298 4.23 -9.65 4.11
C VAL A 298 5.25 -9.13 3.11
N MET A 299 5.36 -7.80 2.96
CA MET A 299 6.30 -7.17 2.02
C MET A 299 7.77 -7.51 2.31
N GLU A 300 8.14 -7.57 3.59
CA GLU A 300 9.49 -7.92 4.01
C GLU A 300 9.78 -9.42 3.76
N THR A 301 8.85 -10.29 4.17
CA THR A 301 9.00 -11.75 4.07
C THR A 301 9.03 -12.19 2.60
N MET A 302 8.21 -11.60 1.72
CA MET A 302 8.25 -11.86 0.28
C MET A 302 9.66 -11.65 -0.30
N LYS A 303 10.33 -10.56 0.06
CA LYS A 303 11.69 -10.27 -0.43
C LYS A 303 12.69 -11.30 0.08
N LYS A 304 12.65 -11.66 1.36
CA LYS A 304 13.55 -12.65 1.98
C LYS A 304 13.36 -14.05 1.38
N VAL A 305 12.11 -14.50 1.26
CA VAL A 305 11.80 -15.84 0.72
C VAL A 305 12.15 -15.91 -0.76
N ALA A 306 11.89 -14.86 -1.55
CA ALA A 306 12.27 -14.83 -2.96
C ALA A 306 13.78 -15.07 -3.15
N GLU A 307 14.63 -14.47 -2.33
CA GLU A 307 16.08 -14.66 -2.41
C GLU A 307 16.51 -16.12 -2.12
N ARG A 308 15.82 -16.82 -1.22
CA ARG A 308 16.06 -18.26 -0.94
C ARG A 308 15.78 -19.14 -2.18
N HIS A 309 14.84 -18.71 -3.03
CA HIS A 309 14.47 -19.38 -4.28
C HIS A 309 15.23 -18.87 -5.52
N ASN A 310 16.29 -18.07 -5.34
CA ASN A 310 17.00 -17.39 -6.42
C ASN A 310 16.06 -16.52 -7.29
N LEU A 311 15.03 -15.97 -6.67
CA LEU A 311 14.10 -15.02 -7.25
C LEU A 311 14.32 -13.62 -6.64
N ARG A 312 13.77 -12.61 -7.28
CA ARG A 312 13.62 -11.27 -6.72
C ARG A 312 12.17 -10.86 -6.77
N CYS A 313 11.62 -10.50 -5.62
CA CYS A 313 10.31 -9.91 -5.50
C CYS A 313 10.40 -8.39 -5.74
N LEU A 314 9.61 -7.87 -6.69
CA LEU A 314 9.49 -6.47 -7.00
C LEU A 314 8.14 -5.97 -6.50
N LEU A 315 8.16 -4.97 -5.64
CA LEU A 315 6.97 -4.32 -5.08
C LEU A 315 6.71 -2.92 -5.68
N HIS A 316 7.53 -2.48 -6.66
CA HIS A 316 7.26 -1.24 -7.37
C HIS A 316 5.94 -1.35 -8.14
N GLU A 317 5.17 -0.26 -8.19
CA GLU A 317 3.84 -0.21 -8.81
C GLU A 317 3.86 -0.48 -10.32
N LYS A 318 4.94 -0.12 -11.00
CA LYS A 318 5.10 -0.30 -12.44
C LYS A 318 6.53 -0.70 -12.80
N PRO A 319 6.95 -1.95 -12.49
CA PRO A 319 8.34 -2.36 -12.77
C PRO A 319 8.63 -2.48 -14.26
N PHE A 320 7.61 -2.75 -15.08
CA PHE A 320 7.74 -2.94 -16.52
C PHE A 320 6.72 -2.07 -17.28
N ALA A 321 7.17 -1.36 -18.30
CA ALA A 321 6.29 -0.61 -19.18
C ALA A 321 5.50 -1.57 -20.10
N GLY A 322 4.29 -1.19 -20.49
CA GLY A 322 3.47 -1.93 -21.47
C GLY A 322 2.70 -3.13 -20.94
N VAL A 323 2.87 -3.50 -19.64
CA VAL A 323 2.08 -4.54 -18.97
C VAL A 323 1.43 -3.96 -17.71
N ASN A 324 0.50 -4.69 -17.09
CA ASN A 324 -0.15 -4.25 -15.85
C ASN A 324 0.86 -3.90 -14.75
N GLY A 325 0.49 -2.96 -13.91
CA GLY A 325 1.22 -2.63 -12.69
C GLY A 325 0.66 -3.37 -11.49
N SER A 326 1.32 -3.22 -10.33
CA SER A 326 0.93 -3.82 -9.06
C SER A 326 0.41 -2.79 -8.07
N GLY A 327 -0.71 -3.11 -7.44
CA GLY A 327 -1.28 -2.35 -6.33
C GLY A 327 -1.48 -3.21 -5.11
N LYS A 328 -2.29 -2.69 -4.19
CA LYS A 328 -2.95 -3.48 -3.15
C LYS A 328 -4.37 -2.96 -2.98
N HIS A 329 -5.33 -3.87 -2.95
CA HIS A 329 -6.71 -3.51 -2.73
C HIS A 329 -7.00 -3.57 -1.23
N ASP A 330 -7.33 -2.44 -0.64
CA ASP A 330 -7.61 -2.35 0.79
C ASP A 330 -9.11 -2.56 1.03
N ASN A 331 -9.48 -3.75 1.47
CA ASN A 331 -10.85 -4.11 1.84
C ASN A 331 -11.15 -3.59 3.24
N TRP A 332 -11.83 -2.45 3.34
CA TRP A 332 -12.11 -1.75 4.59
C TRP A 332 -13.55 -1.98 5.07
N SER A 333 -13.72 -2.27 6.36
CA SER A 333 -15.03 -2.41 7.01
C SER A 333 -14.97 -1.96 8.47
N ILE A 334 -16.15 -1.82 9.11
CA ILE A 334 -16.29 -1.41 10.52
C ILE A 334 -17.27 -2.33 11.24
N THR A 335 -16.83 -2.89 12.37
CA THR A 335 -17.60 -3.91 13.11
C THR A 335 -17.57 -3.60 14.60
N THR A 336 -18.71 -3.81 15.29
CA THR A 336 -18.79 -3.70 16.76
C THR A 336 -18.05 -4.86 17.43
N ASP A 337 -17.67 -4.68 18.68
CA ASP A 337 -17.13 -5.76 19.55
C ASP A 337 -18.13 -6.89 19.82
N THR A 338 -19.40 -6.70 19.48
CA THR A 338 -20.45 -7.75 19.52
C THR A 338 -20.65 -8.47 18.18
N GLY A 339 -19.86 -8.12 17.15
CA GLY A 339 -19.85 -8.79 15.84
C GLY A 339 -20.80 -8.20 14.78
N MET A 340 -21.48 -7.07 15.05
CA MET A 340 -22.33 -6.41 14.07
C MET A 340 -21.49 -5.58 13.10
N ASN A 341 -21.46 -5.95 11.82
CA ASN A 341 -20.84 -5.16 10.77
C ASN A 341 -21.79 -4.03 10.33
N LEU A 342 -21.34 -2.78 10.43
CA LEU A 342 -22.17 -1.61 10.11
C LEU A 342 -22.36 -1.41 8.58
N LEU A 343 -21.55 -2.09 7.76
CA LEU A 343 -21.65 -2.10 6.30
C LEU A 343 -22.36 -3.34 5.76
N ASP A 344 -23.00 -4.15 6.62
CA ASP A 344 -23.80 -5.27 6.18
C ASP A 344 -25.22 -4.80 5.81
N PRO A 345 -25.60 -4.86 4.51
CA PRO A 345 -26.93 -4.43 4.06
C PRO A 345 -28.06 -5.35 4.54
N GLY A 346 -27.75 -6.58 4.93
CA GLY A 346 -28.73 -7.62 5.19
C GLY A 346 -29.44 -8.11 3.92
N GLU A 347 -30.52 -8.88 4.09
CA GLU A 347 -31.29 -9.44 2.97
C GLU A 347 -32.14 -8.37 2.26
N THR A 348 -32.57 -7.34 2.99
CA THR A 348 -33.45 -6.25 2.50
C THR A 348 -32.77 -4.89 2.73
N PRO A 349 -31.79 -4.50 1.89
CA PRO A 349 -31.01 -3.26 2.05
C PRO A 349 -31.88 -1.99 2.16
N ASN A 350 -33.00 -1.95 1.44
CA ASN A 350 -33.93 -0.82 1.46
C ASN A 350 -34.68 -0.64 2.80
N GLU A 351 -34.76 -1.67 3.63
CA GLU A 351 -35.42 -1.63 4.95
C GLU A 351 -34.39 -1.42 6.08
N ASN A 352 -33.11 -1.64 5.84
CA ASN A 352 -32.06 -1.49 6.84
C ASN A 352 -31.63 -0.01 6.97
N ILE A 353 -32.41 0.76 7.71
CA ILE A 353 -32.24 2.22 7.85
C ILE A 353 -30.88 2.58 8.48
N GLN A 354 -30.37 1.78 9.43
CA GLN A 354 -29.04 2.00 10.01
C GLN A 354 -27.95 1.83 8.95
N PHE A 355 -28.02 0.77 8.16
CA PHE A 355 -27.09 0.57 7.05
C PHE A 355 -27.16 1.71 6.03
N LEU A 356 -28.36 2.15 5.65
CA LEU A 356 -28.56 3.25 4.70
C LEU A 356 -27.97 4.57 5.22
N LEU A 357 -28.08 4.85 6.52
CA LEU A 357 -27.44 6.02 7.13
C LEU A 357 -25.90 5.90 7.09
N VAL A 358 -25.36 4.72 7.45
CA VAL A 358 -23.92 4.47 7.40
C VAL A 358 -23.40 4.64 5.96
N LEU A 359 -24.11 4.06 4.98
CA LEU A 359 -23.79 4.21 3.56
C LEU A 359 -23.81 5.68 3.10
N ALA A 360 -24.83 6.43 3.49
CA ALA A 360 -24.95 7.86 3.19
C ALA A 360 -23.80 8.68 3.79
N CYS A 361 -23.38 8.33 5.02
CA CYS A 361 -22.23 8.96 5.66
C CYS A 361 -20.92 8.64 4.92
N VAL A 362 -20.71 7.41 4.45
CA VAL A 362 -19.52 7.05 3.67
C VAL A 362 -19.51 7.79 2.33
N ILE A 363 -20.64 7.84 1.61
CA ILE A 363 -20.76 8.59 0.35
C ILE A 363 -20.42 10.07 0.56
N LYS A 364 -21.01 10.70 1.59
CA LYS A 364 -20.69 12.09 1.96
C LYS A 364 -19.22 12.29 2.29
N ALA A 365 -18.64 11.41 3.11
CA ALA A 365 -17.26 11.48 3.53
C ALA A 365 -16.30 11.47 2.34
N VAL A 366 -16.49 10.49 1.43
CA VAL A 366 -15.65 10.34 0.23
C VAL A 366 -15.84 11.51 -0.74
N ASP A 367 -17.07 11.98 -0.98
CA ASP A 367 -17.31 13.14 -1.85
C ASP A 367 -16.71 14.42 -1.29
N THR A 368 -16.83 14.65 0.02
CA THR A 368 -16.31 15.85 0.68
C THR A 368 -14.79 15.89 0.66
N HIS A 369 -14.14 14.73 0.81
CA HIS A 369 -12.70 14.59 1.00
C HIS A 369 -12.02 13.71 -0.06
N ALA A 370 -12.58 13.66 -1.28
CA ALA A 370 -12.00 12.91 -2.39
C ALA A 370 -10.54 13.32 -2.69
N ASP A 371 -10.21 14.59 -2.46
CA ASP A 371 -8.85 15.13 -2.56
C ASP A 371 -7.88 14.47 -1.57
N LEU A 372 -8.26 14.34 -0.30
CA LEU A 372 -7.45 13.68 0.72
C LEU A 372 -7.33 12.17 0.46
N LEU A 373 -8.42 11.52 0.06
CA LEU A 373 -8.41 10.10 -0.24
C LEU A 373 -7.51 9.80 -1.43
N ARG A 374 -7.58 10.61 -2.52
CA ARG A 374 -6.65 10.51 -3.65
C ARG A 374 -5.21 10.73 -3.20
N ARG A 375 -4.96 11.74 -2.35
CA ARG A 375 -3.62 12.03 -1.81
C ARG A 375 -3.07 10.84 -1.01
N SER A 376 -3.90 10.16 -0.24
CA SER A 376 -3.47 9.06 0.64
C SER A 376 -2.89 7.86 -0.11
N ALA A 377 -3.23 7.68 -1.38
CA ALA A 377 -2.77 6.62 -2.29
C ALA A 377 -1.80 7.13 -3.37
N SER A 378 -1.14 8.26 -3.15
CA SER A 378 -0.24 8.88 -4.14
C SER A 378 1.22 8.63 -3.82
N ASN A 379 1.94 7.99 -4.75
CA ASN A 379 3.40 7.89 -4.77
C ASN A 379 3.91 7.95 -6.22
N VAL A 380 5.22 8.02 -6.41
CA VAL A 380 5.87 8.14 -7.74
C VAL A 380 5.55 6.95 -8.64
N GLY A 381 5.58 5.73 -8.09
CA GLY A 381 5.28 4.52 -8.84
C GLY A 381 3.82 4.46 -9.28
N ASN A 382 2.92 4.92 -8.43
CA ASN A 382 1.48 4.95 -8.70
C ASN A 382 1.10 5.96 -9.80
N ASP A 383 1.89 7.01 -10.01
CA ASP A 383 1.72 7.92 -11.16
C ASP A 383 1.90 7.20 -12.50
N LEU A 384 2.68 6.11 -12.51
CA LEU A 384 2.91 5.26 -13.68
C LEU A 384 1.87 4.15 -13.85
N ARG A 385 1.20 3.76 -12.75
CA ARG A 385 0.24 2.66 -12.71
C ARG A 385 -1.19 3.13 -12.96
N LEU A 386 -1.64 4.19 -12.29
CA LEU A 386 -3.05 4.62 -12.31
C LEU A 386 -3.51 5.07 -13.71
N GLY A 387 -4.75 4.73 -14.03
CA GLY A 387 -5.41 5.13 -15.27
C GLY A 387 -5.20 4.21 -16.46
N ALA A 388 -4.56 3.06 -16.29
CA ALA A 388 -4.36 2.07 -17.34
C ALA A 388 -4.34 0.64 -16.81
N SER A 389 -4.80 -0.32 -17.63
CA SER A 389 -4.57 -1.75 -17.42
C SER A 389 -4.97 -2.23 -16.02
N GLU A 390 -6.27 -2.28 -15.74
CA GLU A 390 -6.90 -2.71 -14.47
C GLU A 390 -6.64 -1.82 -13.24
N ALA A 391 -5.75 -0.84 -13.31
CA ALA A 391 -5.59 0.15 -12.25
C ALA A 391 -6.65 1.24 -12.37
N PRO A 392 -7.30 1.67 -11.27
CA PRO A 392 -8.32 2.70 -11.34
C PRO A 392 -7.78 4.03 -11.87
N PRO A 393 -8.63 4.91 -12.42
CA PRO A 393 -8.22 6.25 -12.83
C PRO A 393 -7.80 7.09 -11.62
N ALA A 394 -7.05 8.16 -11.86
CA ALA A 394 -6.61 9.09 -10.82
C ALA A 394 -7.72 10.01 -10.27
N ILE A 395 -8.97 9.60 -10.39
CA ILE A 395 -10.18 10.30 -9.96
C ILE A 395 -10.93 9.39 -8.98
N VAL A 396 -11.19 9.88 -7.78
CA VAL A 396 -11.97 9.12 -6.79
C VAL A 396 -13.44 9.15 -7.18
N SER A 397 -14.06 7.97 -7.29
CA SER A 397 -15.50 7.76 -7.43
C SER A 397 -15.93 6.51 -6.68
N ILE A 398 -17.21 6.38 -6.37
CA ILE A 398 -17.78 5.24 -5.66
C ILE A 398 -18.62 4.41 -6.63
N PHE A 399 -18.42 3.09 -6.58
CA PHE A 399 -19.27 2.09 -7.19
C PHE A 399 -20.07 1.36 -6.11
N LEU A 400 -21.39 1.31 -6.26
CA LEU A 400 -22.29 0.65 -5.29
C LEU A 400 -22.84 -0.68 -5.80
N GLY A 401 -22.81 -0.93 -7.10
CA GLY A 401 -23.54 -2.01 -7.76
C GLY A 401 -24.99 -1.65 -8.03
N THR A 402 -25.61 -2.40 -8.94
CA THR A 402 -26.96 -2.10 -9.47
C THR A 402 -28.05 -2.07 -8.40
N GLN A 403 -27.98 -2.96 -7.41
CA GLN A 403 -28.97 -3.05 -6.33
C GLN A 403 -28.98 -1.80 -5.46
N LEU A 404 -27.83 -1.43 -4.89
CA LEU A 404 -27.74 -0.26 -4.01
C LEU A 404 -27.88 1.05 -4.78
N GLU A 405 -27.44 1.10 -6.03
CA GLU A 405 -27.66 2.27 -6.88
C GLU A 405 -29.15 2.51 -7.12
N ASP A 406 -29.92 1.46 -7.35
CA ASP A 406 -31.37 1.57 -7.48
C ASP A 406 -32.02 2.07 -6.17
N VAL A 407 -31.61 1.55 -5.01
CA VAL A 407 -32.05 2.03 -3.69
C VAL A 407 -31.73 3.51 -3.49
N VAL A 408 -30.50 3.93 -3.80
CA VAL A 408 -30.09 5.35 -3.70
C VAL A 408 -30.90 6.22 -4.63
N ARG A 409 -31.14 5.78 -5.87
CA ARG A 409 -31.96 6.51 -6.84
C ARG A 409 -33.39 6.71 -6.33
N GLN A 410 -34.03 5.66 -5.79
CA GLN A 410 -35.35 5.76 -5.21
C GLN A 410 -35.39 6.77 -4.05
N LEU A 411 -34.39 6.74 -3.15
CA LEU A 411 -34.27 7.69 -2.03
C LEU A 411 -34.13 9.13 -2.50
N VAL A 412 -33.34 9.37 -3.54
CA VAL A 412 -33.13 10.72 -4.12
C VAL A 412 -34.41 11.23 -4.82
N GLU A 413 -35.03 10.40 -5.65
CA GLU A 413 -36.19 10.79 -6.48
C GLU A 413 -37.49 10.91 -5.68
N THR A 414 -37.74 9.94 -4.80
CA THR A 414 -39.05 9.84 -4.08
C THR A 414 -38.97 10.10 -2.57
N GLY A 415 -37.76 10.02 -2.00
CA GLY A 415 -37.52 10.11 -0.57
C GLY A 415 -37.68 8.78 0.18
N GLU A 416 -38.11 7.72 -0.49
CA GLU A 416 -38.32 6.40 0.10
C GLU A 416 -37.79 5.31 -0.86
N ALA A 417 -37.12 4.29 -0.34
CA ALA A 417 -36.75 3.09 -1.09
C ALA A 417 -37.80 1.99 -0.82
N ARG A 418 -38.72 1.80 -1.75
CA ARG A 418 -39.88 0.88 -1.60
C ARG A 418 -39.61 -0.54 -2.06
N SER A 419 -38.56 -0.75 -2.81
CA SER A 419 -38.20 -2.04 -3.38
C SER A 419 -36.67 -2.19 -3.47
N CYS A 420 -36.25 -3.42 -3.55
CA CYS A 420 -34.86 -3.81 -3.79
C CYS A 420 -34.86 -4.79 -4.97
N LEU A 421 -33.89 -4.67 -5.84
CA LEU A 421 -33.70 -5.65 -6.92
C LEU A 421 -33.34 -7.00 -6.28
N GLU A 422 -34.13 -8.02 -6.56
CA GLU A 422 -33.85 -9.37 -6.11
C GLU A 422 -32.69 -9.97 -6.92
N GLY A 423 -31.82 -10.71 -6.24
CA GLY A 423 -30.80 -11.51 -6.91
C GLY A 423 -31.45 -12.55 -7.82
N SER A 424 -30.95 -12.71 -9.03
CA SER A 424 -31.38 -13.76 -9.95
C SER A 424 -30.66 -15.09 -9.67
N THR A 425 -31.21 -16.18 -10.12
CA THR A 425 -30.55 -17.49 -10.08
C THR A 425 -29.84 -17.74 -11.41
N LEU A 426 -28.57 -18.09 -11.34
CA LEU A 426 -27.79 -18.51 -12.50
C LEU A 426 -28.07 -19.99 -12.78
N HIS A 427 -28.72 -20.27 -13.90
CA HIS A 427 -28.94 -21.62 -14.40
C HIS A 427 -27.83 -21.97 -15.39
N THR A 428 -26.99 -22.92 -15.04
CA THR A 428 -25.89 -23.37 -15.94
C THR A 428 -26.39 -24.21 -17.11
N GLY A 429 -27.63 -24.73 -17.04
CA GLY A 429 -28.18 -25.63 -18.04
C GLY A 429 -27.59 -27.06 -17.98
N VAL A 430 -26.77 -27.35 -17.00
CA VAL A 430 -26.13 -28.65 -16.78
C VAL A 430 -26.70 -29.32 -15.55
N SER A 431 -27.30 -30.50 -15.69
CA SER A 431 -28.00 -31.20 -14.60
C SER A 431 -27.13 -31.61 -13.41
N THR A 432 -25.82 -31.65 -13.57
CA THR A 432 -24.83 -32.01 -12.53
C THR A 432 -24.19 -30.79 -11.87
N VAL A 433 -24.52 -29.58 -12.34
CA VAL A 433 -24.04 -28.33 -11.78
C VAL A 433 -25.22 -27.64 -11.12
N PRO A 434 -25.18 -27.38 -9.80
CA PRO A 434 -26.31 -26.75 -9.12
C PRO A 434 -26.54 -25.32 -9.64
N ASP A 435 -27.77 -24.88 -9.56
CA ASP A 435 -28.12 -23.49 -9.76
C ASP A 435 -27.48 -22.64 -8.66
N LEU A 436 -26.92 -21.49 -9.03
CA LEU A 436 -26.20 -20.60 -8.13
C LEU A 436 -26.99 -19.30 -7.97
N PRO A 437 -27.13 -18.77 -6.74
CA PRO A 437 -27.62 -17.41 -6.58
C PRO A 437 -26.65 -16.45 -7.26
N MET A 438 -27.13 -15.62 -8.15
CA MET A 438 -26.34 -14.50 -8.70
C MET A 438 -26.25 -13.39 -7.67
N ASP A 439 -25.04 -12.91 -7.45
CA ASP A 439 -24.87 -11.63 -6.78
C ASP A 439 -25.64 -10.56 -7.56
N ALA A 440 -26.41 -9.74 -6.86
CA ALA A 440 -27.15 -8.66 -7.51
C ALA A 440 -26.25 -7.54 -8.04
N THR A 441 -24.93 -7.65 -7.82
CA THR A 441 -23.95 -6.64 -8.18
C THR A 441 -22.85 -7.25 -9.02
N ASP A 442 -22.66 -6.73 -10.24
CA ASP A 442 -21.46 -6.98 -11.02
C ASP A 442 -20.30 -6.10 -10.48
N ARG A 443 -19.06 -6.58 -10.59
CA ARG A 443 -17.88 -5.82 -10.16
C ARG A 443 -17.42 -4.89 -11.26
N ASN A 444 -17.43 -3.58 -11.00
CA ASN A 444 -16.75 -2.62 -11.88
C ASN A 444 -15.28 -2.54 -11.52
N ARG A 445 -14.41 -3.19 -12.28
CA ARG A 445 -12.96 -3.25 -12.06
C ARG A 445 -12.27 -1.89 -12.22
N THR A 446 -12.91 -0.92 -12.89
CA THR A 446 -12.35 0.42 -13.08
C THR A 446 -12.67 1.38 -11.92
N SER A 447 -13.51 0.99 -10.96
CA SER A 447 -13.86 1.83 -9.82
C SER A 447 -12.74 1.89 -8.79
N PRO A 448 -12.32 3.09 -8.35
CA PRO A 448 -11.30 3.25 -7.33
C PRO A 448 -11.79 2.94 -5.90
N PHE A 449 -13.10 3.02 -5.65
CA PHE A 449 -13.70 2.77 -4.34
C PHE A 449 -15.04 2.06 -4.54
N ALA A 450 -15.05 0.74 -4.32
CA ALA A 450 -16.18 -0.12 -4.65
C ALA A 450 -16.80 -0.76 -3.42
N PHE A 451 -18.11 -0.75 -3.31
CA PHE A 451 -18.85 -1.54 -2.32
C PHE A 451 -18.91 -3.01 -2.77
N THR A 452 -18.46 -3.93 -1.92
CA THR A 452 -18.37 -5.36 -2.24
C THR A 452 -19.04 -6.22 -1.15
N GLY A 453 -20.35 -6.07 -1.02
CA GLY A 453 -21.21 -6.86 -0.12
C GLY A 453 -21.31 -6.31 1.29
N ASN A 454 -20.25 -6.25 2.07
CA ASN A 454 -20.23 -5.74 3.45
C ASN A 454 -18.97 -4.94 3.80
N LYS A 455 -18.33 -4.40 2.78
CA LYS A 455 -17.08 -3.64 2.88
C LYS A 455 -16.90 -2.74 1.67
N PHE A 456 -16.02 -1.76 1.79
CA PHE A 456 -15.51 -1.00 0.66
C PHE A 456 -14.10 -1.44 0.31
N GLU A 457 -13.84 -1.59 -0.97
CA GLU A 457 -12.55 -1.93 -1.53
C GLU A 457 -11.91 -0.68 -2.15
N PHE A 458 -10.81 -0.21 -1.56
CA PHE A 458 -10.04 0.91 -2.06
C PHE A 458 -8.88 0.43 -2.91
N ARG A 459 -8.96 0.59 -4.22
CA ARG A 459 -8.07 -0.02 -5.23
C ARG A 459 -6.91 0.84 -5.67
N MET A 460 -6.81 2.08 -5.19
CA MET A 460 -5.80 3.03 -5.65
C MET A 460 -4.44 2.84 -4.96
N VAL A 461 -4.35 2.11 -3.87
CA VAL A 461 -3.12 1.99 -3.08
C VAL A 461 -2.03 1.27 -3.87
N GLY A 462 -0.82 1.84 -3.87
CA GLY A 462 0.34 1.26 -4.56
C GLY A 462 0.90 0.02 -3.86
N SER A 463 1.45 -0.91 -4.62
CA SER A 463 2.02 -2.16 -4.11
C SER A 463 3.12 -1.93 -3.07
N SER A 464 3.95 -0.90 -3.23
CA SER A 464 5.03 -0.57 -2.29
C SER A 464 4.58 0.25 -1.07
N ASP A 465 3.37 0.79 -1.08
CA ASP A 465 2.88 1.67 -0.02
C ASP A 465 2.47 0.90 1.24
N SER A 466 2.44 1.61 2.37
CA SER A 466 1.77 1.16 3.59
C SER A 466 0.27 1.47 3.52
N ILE A 467 -0.56 0.54 3.97
CA ILE A 467 -2.01 0.75 4.11
C ILE A 467 -2.37 1.76 5.21
N GLY A 468 -1.41 2.18 6.03
CA GLY A 468 -1.66 3.09 7.16
C GLY A 468 -2.22 4.44 6.76
N SER A 469 -1.67 5.09 5.73
CA SER A 469 -2.14 6.42 5.29
C SER A 469 -3.55 6.39 4.67
N PRO A 470 -3.89 5.48 3.73
CA PRO A 470 -5.25 5.40 3.20
C PRO A 470 -6.26 5.03 4.29
N THR A 471 -5.96 4.06 5.15
CA THR A 471 -6.87 3.68 6.24
C THR A 471 -7.08 4.81 7.25
N THR A 472 -6.02 5.54 7.63
CA THR A 472 -6.12 6.75 8.47
C THR A 472 -7.08 7.76 7.86
N THR A 473 -6.96 8.00 6.56
CA THR A 473 -7.80 8.97 5.85
C THR A 473 -9.25 8.51 5.79
N ILE A 474 -9.52 7.25 5.41
CA ILE A 474 -10.89 6.71 5.37
C ILE A 474 -11.54 6.80 6.76
N ASN A 475 -10.84 6.37 7.81
CA ASN A 475 -11.36 6.45 9.17
C ASN A 475 -11.68 7.90 9.58
N ALA A 476 -10.79 8.85 9.27
CA ALA A 476 -10.96 10.26 9.64
C ALA A 476 -12.16 10.91 8.96
N ILE A 477 -12.30 10.75 7.63
CA ILE A 477 -13.40 11.36 6.87
C ILE A 477 -14.76 10.74 7.23
N VAL A 478 -14.79 9.44 7.49
CA VAL A 478 -16.01 8.75 7.91
C VAL A 478 -16.38 9.13 9.35
N ALA A 479 -15.38 9.28 10.25
CA ALA A 479 -15.61 9.77 11.60
C ALA A 479 -16.24 11.18 11.60
N GLU A 480 -15.84 12.07 10.70
CA GLU A 480 -16.46 13.40 10.55
C GLU A 480 -17.92 13.29 10.12
N ALA A 481 -18.22 12.47 9.12
CA ALA A 481 -19.58 12.28 8.65
C ALA A 481 -20.48 11.67 9.74
N PHE A 482 -19.97 10.69 10.48
CA PHE A 482 -20.70 10.12 11.64
C PHE A 482 -20.91 11.14 12.76
N CYS A 483 -19.91 11.97 13.06
CA CYS A 483 -20.03 13.01 14.06
C CYS A 483 -21.14 14.00 13.71
N GLU A 484 -21.17 14.49 12.48
CA GLU A 484 -22.20 15.42 12.02
C GLU A 484 -23.60 14.77 11.99
N ALA A 485 -23.69 13.51 11.57
CA ALA A 485 -24.95 12.76 11.61
C ALA A 485 -25.44 12.56 13.04
N ALA A 486 -24.57 12.13 13.95
CA ALA A 486 -24.90 11.93 15.35
C ALA A 486 -25.34 13.24 16.03
N ASP A 487 -24.61 14.36 15.82
CA ASP A 487 -24.97 15.67 16.36
C ASP A 487 -26.39 16.08 15.97
N ARG A 488 -26.79 15.85 14.72
CA ARG A 488 -28.12 16.19 14.20
C ARG A 488 -29.20 15.27 14.75
N LEU A 489 -28.94 13.97 14.82
CA LEU A 489 -29.90 12.98 15.31
C LEU A 489 -30.13 13.10 16.84
N GLU A 490 -29.07 13.37 17.61
CA GLU A 490 -29.17 13.65 19.04
C GLU A 490 -29.96 14.92 19.31
N ALA A 491 -29.78 15.97 18.48
CA ALA A 491 -30.56 17.22 18.60
C ALA A 491 -32.02 17.07 18.23
N ALA A 492 -32.38 16.13 17.33
CA ALA A 492 -33.77 15.89 16.94
C ALA A 492 -34.62 15.27 18.09
N GLY A 493 -33.97 14.55 18.99
CA GLY A 493 -34.62 13.85 20.11
C GLY A 493 -35.40 12.62 19.67
N GLU A 494 -35.90 11.87 20.66
CA GLU A 494 -36.54 10.56 20.42
C GLU A 494 -37.84 10.66 19.59
N GLU A 495 -38.66 11.68 19.83
CA GLU A 495 -39.95 11.85 19.15
C GLU A 495 -39.83 12.09 17.64
N ASN A 496 -38.72 12.67 17.19
CA ASN A 496 -38.47 13.01 15.79
C ASN A 496 -37.38 12.16 15.16
N PHE A 497 -36.89 11.14 15.86
CA PHE A 497 -35.68 10.39 15.43
C PHE A 497 -35.87 9.75 14.04
N ASP A 498 -36.93 9.01 13.82
CA ASP A 498 -37.15 8.29 12.54
C ASP A 498 -37.25 9.27 11.37
N MET A 499 -38.00 10.38 11.55
CA MET A 499 -38.10 11.41 10.51
C MET A 499 -36.76 12.06 10.25
N ALA A 500 -35.99 12.39 11.30
CA ALA A 500 -34.66 13.00 11.15
C ALA A 500 -33.65 12.09 10.46
N VAL A 501 -33.68 10.78 10.71
CA VAL A 501 -32.85 9.79 10.01
C VAL A 501 -33.20 9.75 8.53
N HIS A 502 -34.46 9.65 8.17
CA HIS A 502 -34.89 9.64 6.77
C HIS A 502 -34.53 10.92 6.03
N ASP A 503 -34.78 12.07 6.64
CA ASP A 503 -34.44 13.38 6.07
C ASP A 503 -32.90 13.48 5.86
N LEU A 504 -32.11 13.01 6.81
CA LEU A 504 -30.66 13.04 6.75
C LEU A 504 -30.11 12.13 5.65
N ILE A 505 -30.62 10.90 5.53
CA ILE A 505 -30.23 9.97 4.45
C ILE A 505 -30.55 10.61 3.10
N LYS A 506 -31.77 11.12 2.92
CA LYS A 506 -32.17 11.79 1.67
C LYS A 506 -31.27 12.98 1.34
N GLU A 507 -31.01 13.84 2.32
CA GLU A 507 -30.15 15.01 2.16
C GLU A 507 -28.74 14.61 1.70
N TYR A 508 -28.12 13.66 2.43
CA TYR A 508 -26.75 13.23 2.11
C TYR A 508 -26.66 12.54 0.75
N MET A 509 -27.60 11.63 0.45
CA MET A 509 -27.63 10.96 -0.86
C MET A 509 -27.84 11.97 -2.00
N THR A 510 -28.75 12.93 -1.85
CA THR A 510 -29.00 13.95 -2.86
C THR A 510 -27.80 14.87 -3.08
N ALA A 511 -27.17 15.34 -1.99
CA ALA A 511 -26.09 16.31 -2.06
C ALA A 511 -24.78 15.70 -2.62
N HIS A 512 -24.55 14.41 -2.35
CA HIS A 512 -23.27 13.74 -2.61
C HIS A 512 -23.33 12.67 -3.71
N GLN A 513 -24.47 12.48 -4.41
CA GLN A 513 -24.57 11.50 -5.50
C GLN A 513 -23.59 11.74 -6.66
N ARG A 514 -23.01 12.95 -6.77
CA ARG A 514 -22.05 13.28 -7.82
C ARG A 514 -20.79 12.41 -7.82
N ILE A 515 -20.45 11.78 -6.65
CA ILE A 515 -19.30 10.88 -6.53
C ILE A 515 -19.61 9.47 -7.04
N LEU A 516 -20.90 9.11 -7.18
CA LEU A 516 -21.32 7.80 -7.66
C LEU A 516 -21.10 7.67 -9.16
N PHE A 517 -20.43 6.59 -9.57
CA PHE A 517 -20.16 6.32 -10.96
C PHE A 517 -20.09 4.82 -11.27
N ASN A 518 -20.89 4.38 -12.23
CA ASN A 518 -21.02 2.98 -12.64
C ASN A 518 -20.43 2.69 -14.03
N GLY A 519 -19.92 3.69 -14.72
CA GLY A 519 -19.42 3.57 -16.09
C GLY A 519 -17.96 3.14 -16.17
N ASP A 520 -17.42 3.17 -17.38
CA ASP A 520 -15.99 2.94 -17.66
C ASP A 520 -15.13 4.11 -17.16
N GLY A 521 -14.38 3.87 -16.08
CA GLY A 521 -13.48 4.85 -15.46
C GLY A 521 -12.28 5.24 -16.33
N TYR A 522 -11.95 4.47 -17.39
CA TYR A 522 -10.84 4.77 -18.29
C TYR A 522 -11.22 5.71 -19.44
N SER A 523 -12.51 5.96 -19.61
CA SER A 523 -13.00 6.79 -20.72
C SER A 523 -12.60 8.26 -20.56
N LYS A 524 -12.24 8.92 -21.66
CA LYS A 524 -12.00 10.37 -21.67
C LYS A 524 -13.28 11.17 -21.37
N GLU A 525 -14.42 10.57 -21.60
CA GLU A 525 -15.74 11.09 -21.26
C GLU A 525 -15.89 11.18 -19.74
N TRP A 526 -15.39 10.19 -19.01
CA TRP A 526 -15.39 10.22 -17.53
C TRP A 526 -14.55 11.38 -16.97
N GLU A 527 -13.36 11.62 -17.50
CA GLU A 527 -12.54 12.75 -17.04
C GLU A 527 -13.27 14.09 -17.18
N LYS A 528 -13.92 14.30 -18.34
CA LYS A 528 -14.72 15.50 -18.59
C LYS A 528 -15.93 15.60 -17.68
N GLU A 529 -16.61 14.47 -17.46
CA GLU A 529 -17.77 14.39 -16.58
C GLU A 529 -17.38 14.63 -15.11
N ALA A 530 -16.27 14.08 -14.66
CA ALA A 530 -15.75 14.30 -13.31
C ALA A 530 -15.44 15.79 -13.07
N GLN A 531 -14.81 16.45 -14.05
CA GLN A 531 -14.58 17.90 -14.01
C GLN A 531 -15.90 18.68 -13.98
N ARG A 532 -16.89 18.29 -14.81
CA ARG A 532 -18.21 18.92 -14.81
C ARG A 532 -18.93 18.78 -13.46
N ARG A 533 -18.77 17.62 -12.78
CA ARG A 533 -19.30 17.35 -11.43
C ARG A 533 -18.52 18.07 -10.34
N GLY A 534 -17.37 18.71 -10.67
CA GLY A 534 -16.50 19.37 -9.71
C GLY A 534 -15.74 18.39 -8.78
N LEU A 535 -15.48 17.17 -9.27
CA LEU A 535 -14.64 16.21 -8.54
C LEU A 535 -13.17 16.58 -8.70
N PRO A 536 -12.33 16.36 -7.65
CA PRO A 536 -10.89 16.60 -7.75
C PRO A 536 -10.24 15.65 -8.78
N VAL A 537 -9.43 16.23 -9.66
CA VAL A 537 -8.64 15.48 -10.65
C VAL A 537 -7.17 15.78 -10.40
N PHE A 538 -6.46 14.80 -9.81
CA PHE A 538 -5.03 14.90 -9.52
C PHE A 538 -4.28 13.82 -10.31
N PRO A 539 -3.72 14.16 -11.48
CA PRO A 539 -3.05 13.19 -12.35
C PRO A 539 -1.85 12.53 -11.67
N GLY A 540 -1.06 13.31 -10.94
CA GLY A 540 0.17 12.84 -10.31
C GLY A 540 0.24 13.10 -8.80
N MET A 541 1.26 12.51 -8.20
CA MET A 541 1.54 12.60 -6.77
C MET A 541 1.63 14.06 -6.30
N ILE A 542 2.44 14.87 -6.99
CA ILE A 542 2.70 16.25 -6.54
C ILE A 542 1.50 17.18 -6.74
N ASP A 543 0.56 16.85 -7.63
CA ASP A 543 -0.67 17.64 -7.84
C ASP A 543 -1.61 17.54 -6.62
N SER A 544 -1.53 16.45 -5.87
CA SER A 544 -2.38 16.17 -4.71
C SER A 544 -1.82 16.69 -3.37
N VAL A 545 -0.57 17.13 -3.33
CA VAL A 545 0.15 17.41 -2.06
C VAL A 545 -0.48 18.54 -1.27
N GLU A 546 -0.95 19.59 -1.95
CA GLU A 546 -1.58 20.75 -1.30
C GLU A 546 -2.88 20.40 -0.56
N ALA A 547 -3.51 19.26 -0.88
CA ALA A 547 -4.71 18.80 -0.18
C ALA A 547 -4.46 18.58 1.33
N LEU A 548 -3.22 18.21 1.72
CA LEU A 548 -2.86 17.95 3.12
C LEU A 548 -3.00 19.20 4.02
N THR A 549 -2.80 20.39 3.48
CA THR A 549 -2.71 21.63 4.25
C THR A 549 -3.82 22.64 3.93
N THR A 550 -4.90 22.18 3.29
CA THR A 550 -6.12 22.98 3.15
C THR A 550 -6.76 23.20 4.52
N ASP A 551 -7.45 24.32 4.72
CA ASP A 551 -8.18 24.59 5.98
C ASP A 551 -9.20 23.47 6.29
N LYS A 552 -9.78 22.85 5.26
CA LYS A 552 -10.67 21.71 5.40
C LYS A 552 -9.96 20.50 6.01
N ALA A 553 -8.79 20.14 5.47
CA ALA A 553 -7.99 19.03 5.96
C ALA A 553 -7.48 19.26 7.38
N ILE A 554 -6.96 20.45 7.66
CA ILE A 554 -6.46 20.80 8.99
C ILE A 554 -7.58 20.70 10.03
N ARG A 555 -8.76 21.29 9.75
CA ARG A 555 -9.91 21.19 10.66
C ARG A 555 -10.36 19.75 10.90
N LEU A 556 -10.41 18.92 9.85
CA LEU A 556 -10.73 17.51 9.98
C LEU A 556 -9.80 16.80 10.95
N TYR A 557 -8.51 16.87 10.69
CA TYR A 557 -7.54 16.09 11.46
C TYR A 557 -7.34 16.62 12.88
N GLU A 558 -7.33 17.94 13.07
CA GLU A 558 -7.23 18.57 14.41
C GLU A 558 -8.47 18.30 15.26
N ARG A 559 -9.68 18.28 14.66
CA ARG A 559 -10.94 17.97 15.37
C ARG A 559 -10.88 16.63 16.09
N PHE A 560 -10.23 15.65 15.48
CA PHE A 560 -10.15 14.29 16.03
C PHE A 560 -8.75 13.97 16.62
N GLY A 561 -7.85 14.94 16.70
CA GLY A 561 -6.51 14.75 17.23
C GLY A 561 -5.65 13.77 16.45
N ILE A 562 -5.95 13.55 15.15
CA ILE A 562 -5.22 12.60 14.30
C ILE A 562 -3.88 13.19 13.85
N TYR A 563 -3.91 14.41 13.32
CA TYR A 563 -2.75 15.22 13.00
C TYR A 563 -2.96 16.65 13.49
N ASN A 564 -1.91 17.29 13.96
CA ASN A 564 -1.87 18.72 14.10
C ASN A 564 -1.33 19.40 12.82
N ARG A 565 -1.45 20.73 12.71
CA ARG A 565 -0.97 21.49 11.55
C ARG A 565 0.52 21.23 11.24
N ALA A 566 1.37 21.20 12.27
CA ALA A 566 2.80 21.00 12.08
C ALA A 566 3.13 19.61 11.50
N GLU A 567 2.41 18.57 11.94
CA GLU A 567 2.53 17.22 11.38
C GLU A 567 2.10 17.16 9.91
N LEU A 568 1.04 17.88 9.51
CA LEU A 568 0.58 17.95 8.12
C LEU A 568 1.56 18.71 7.22
N GLU A 569 2.06 19.85 7.68
CA GLU A 569 3.05 20.66 6.96
C GLU A 569 4.37 19.88 6.78
N SER A 570 4.81 19.18 7.82
CA SER A 570 5.98 18.30 7.74
C SER A 570 5.79 17.20 6.68
N ARG A 571 4.65 16.53 6.67
CA ARG A 571 4.35 15.49 5.69
C ARG A 571 4.30 16.03 4.26
N LYS A 572 3.77 17.22 4.07
CA LYS A 572 3.77 17.92 2.79
C LYS A 572 5.19 18.11 2.26
N GLU A 573 6.11 18.63 3.08
CA GLU A 573 7.51 18.84 2.70
C GLU A 573 8.20 17.50 2.39
N ILE A 574 8.00 16.48 3.23
CA ILE A 574 8.56 15.13 3.01
C ILE A 574 8.08 14.53 1.68
N VAL A 575 6.84 14.77 1.30
CA VAL A 575 6.29 14.26 0.03
C VAL A 575 6.99 14.90 -1.17
N TYR A 576 7.15 16.22 -1.18
CA TYR A 576 7.89 16.90 -2.25
C TYR A 576 9.35 16.44 -2.32
N GLU A 577 10.04 16.34 -1.17
CA GLU A 577 11.40 15.84 -1.11
C GLU A 577 11.52 14.39 -1.62
N THR A 578 10.57 13.53 -1.25
CA THR A 578 10.56 12.12 -1.66
C THR A 578 10.41 12.00 -3.17
N TYR A 579 9.48 12.78 -3.76
CA TYR A 579 9.31 12.84 -5.21
C TYR A 579 10.61 13.21 -5.92
N VAL A 580 11.23 14.32 -5.50
CA VAL A 580 12.49 14.80 -6.07
C VAL A 580 13.59 13.75 -5.94
N LYS A 581 13.77 13.17 -4.76
CA LYS A 581 14.82 12.17 -4.49
C LYS A 581 14.63 10.91 -5.34
N THR A 582 13.39 10.45 -5.52
CA THR A 582 13.09 9.26 -6.33
C THR A 582 13.41 9.52 -7.80
N ILE A 583 12.87 10.58 -8.40
CA ILE A 583 13.14 10.91 -9.80
C ILE A 583 14.63 11.25 -10.03
N HIS A 584 15.29 11.89 -9.06
CA HIS A 584 16.75 12.13 -9.13
C HIS A 584 17.55 10.82 -9.22
N ILE A 585 17.21 9.82 -8.39
CA ILE A 585 17.86 8.50 -8.44
C ILE A 585 17.63 7.85 -9.80
N GLU A 586 16.41 7.88 -10.31
CA GLU A 586 16.08 7.33 -11.62
C GLU A 586 16.85 8.03 -12.76
N ALA A 587 16.84 9.36 -12.80
CA ALA A 587 17.56 10.13 -13.80
C ALA A 587 19.08 9.85 -13.77
N LYS A 588 19.67 9.80 -12.58
CA LYS A 588 21.08 9.44 -12.39
C LYS A 588 21.39 8.03 -12.85
N THR A 589 20.49 7.09 -12.60
CA THR A 589 20.62 5.70 -13.03
C THR A 589 20.56 5.60 -14.55
N MET A 590 19.62 6.31 -15.20
CA MET A 590 19.56 6.38 -16.67
C MET A 590 20.84 6.97 -17.27
N ILE A 591 21.34 8.06 -16.70
CA ILE A 591 22.59 8.69 -17.14
C ILE A 591 23.77 7.70 -17.02
N ASP A 592 23.87 6.98 -15.90
CA ASP A 592 24.96 6.00 -15.70
C ASP A 592 24.87 4.86 -16.70
N MET A 593 23.70 4.22 -16.84
CA MET A 593 23.47 3.11 -17.77
C MET A 593 23.69 3.52 -19.22
N ALA A 594 23.14 4.65 -19.65
CA ALA A 594 23.31 5.14 -21.01
C ALA A 594 24.78 5.46 -21.31
N SER A 595 25.48 6.19 -20.41
CA SER A 595 26.86 6.64 -20.63
C SER A 595 27.87 5.52 -20.61
N LYS A 596 27.72 4.53 -19.71
CA LYS A 596 28.74 3.53 -19.44
C LYS A 596 28.49 2.17 -20.09
N ASP A 597 27.23 1.82 -20.26
CA ASP A 597 26.82 0.48 -20.70
C ASP A 597 26.24 0.51 -22.11
N ILE A 598 25.16 1.29 -22.34
CA ILE A 598 24.33 1.19 -23.56
C ILE A 598 25.02 1.84 -24.75
N LEU A 599 25.35 3.15 -24.72
CA LEU A 599 25.96 3.83 -25.86
C LEU A 599 27.30 3.22 -26.27
N PRO A 600 28.22 2.85 -25.34
CA PRO A 600 29.44 2.13 -25.70
C PRO A 600 29.19 0.78 -26.37
N ALA A 601 28.18 0.03 -25.96
CA ALA A 601 27.79 -1.25 -26.59
C ALA A 601 27.28 -1.04 -28.02
N VAL A 602 26.39 -0.05 -28.19
CA VAL A 602 25.86 0.32 -29.53
C VAL A 602 26.99 0.83 -30.46
N MET A 603 27.95 1.61 -29.93
CA MET A 603 29.13 2.03 -30.70
C MET A 603 29.96 0.84 -31.23
N ARG A 604 30.19 -0.19 -30.39
CA ARG A 604 30.86 -1.42 -30.81
C ARG A 604 30.10 -2.15 -31.91
N TYR A 605 28.76 -2.24 -31.79
CA TYR A 605 27.93 -2.84 -32.83
C TYR A 605 27.92 -2.04 -34.10
N THR A 606 27.82 -0.70 -34.04
CA THR A 606 27.90 0.21 -35.19
C THR A 606 29.24 0.04 -35.94
N LYS A 607 30.34 -0.11 -35.20
CA LYS A 607 31.67 -0.41 -35.81
C LYS A 607 31.62 -1.76 -36.56
N THR A 608 31.08 -2.80 -35.96
CA THR A 608 30.92 -4.12 -36.61
C THR A 608 30.12 -4.03 -37.91
N LEU A 609 29.03 -3.27 -37.91
CA LEU A 609 28.24 -3.02 -39.12
C LEU A 609 29.06 -2.27 -40.21
N ALA A 610 29.80 -1.24 -39.83
CA ALA A 610 30.69 -0.49 -40.75
C ALA A 610 31.76 -1.38 -41.38
N ASP A 611 32.44 -2.21 -40.56
CA ASP A 611 33.41 -3.19 -41.04
C ASP A 611 32.78 -4.21 -41.98
N THR A 612 31.54 -4.67 -41.69
CA THR A 612 30.78 -5.58 -42.55
C THR A 612 30.47 -4.94 -43.92
N VAL A 613 29.98 -3.71 -43.93
CA VAL A 613 29.73 -2.94 -45.17
C VAL A 613 31.00 -2.86 -46.03
N ALA A 614 32.10 -2.43 -45.41
CA ALA A 614 33.37 -2.29 -46.12
C ALA A 614 33.87 -3.64 -46.70
N SER A 615 33.74 -4.72 -45.94
CA SER A 615 34.13 -6.08 -46.37
C SER A 615 33.27 -6.58 -47.54
N LEU A 616 31.96 -6.42 -47.49
CA LEU A 616 31.04 -6.84 -48.56
C LEU A 616 31.32 -6.05 -49.86
N GLU A 617 31.53 -4.74 -49.76
CA GLU A 617 31.84 -3.90 -50.91
C GLU A 617 33.20 -4.26 -51.56
N SER A 618 34.21 -4.61 -50.73
CA SER A 618 35.54 -4.98 -51.23
C SER A 618 35.52 -6.19 -52.15
N VAL A 619 34.54 -7.09 -51.95
CA VAL A 619 34.37 -8.34 -52.74
C VAL A 619 33.23 -8.23 -53.80
N GLY A 620 32.58 -7.07 -53.91
CA GLY A 620 31.48 -6.84 -54.84
C GLY A 620 30.15 -7.50 -54.44
N ALA A 621 29.99 -7.85 -53.17
CA ALA A 621 28.76 -8.43 -52.62
C ALA A 621 27.75 -7.34 -52.23
N ASP A 622 26.45 -7.70 -52.21
CA ASP A 622 25.39 -6.76 -51.79
C ASP A 622 25.51 -6.39 -50.30
N SER A 623 25.66 -5.08 -50.04
CA SER A 623 25.78 -4.49 -48.70
C SER A 623 24.53 -3.69 -48.28
N SER A 624 23.45 -3.70 -49.08
CA SER A 624 22.28 -2.83 -48.90
C SER A 624 21.63 -2.99 -47.51
N VAL A 625 21.45 -4.22 -47.02
CA VAL A 625 20.88 -4.53 -45.70
C VAL A 625 21.75 -3.96 -44.57
N SER A 626 23.09 -4.25 -44.64
CA SER A 626 24.02 -3.78 -43.62
C SER A 626 24.16 -2.25 -43.60
N LYS A 627 24.07 -1.59 -44.77
CA LYS A 627 24.07 -0.13 -44.90
C LYS A 627 22.83 0.48 -44.27
N THR A 628 21.66 -0.11 -44.51
CA THR A 628 20.41 0.39 -43.94
C THR A 628 20.42 0.29 -42.41
N LEU A 629 20.85 -0.88 -41.88
CA LEU A 629 20.97 -1.09 -40.44
C LEU A 629 22.03 -0.16 -39.80
N LEU A 630 23.18 0.05 -40.46
CA LEU A 630 24.21 0.98 -40.01
C LEU A 630 23.67 2.42 -39.94
N LYS A 631 22.95 2.86 -40.97
CA LYS A 631 22.38 4.20 -41.04
C LYS A 631 21.36 4.42 -39.90
N ASP A 632 20.42 3.48 -39.72
CA ASP A 632 19.37 3.55 -38.71
C ASP A 632 19.97 3.55 -37.30
N THR A 633 20.90 2.62 -37.02
CA THR A 633 21.57 2.52 -35.71
C THR A 633 22.37 3.78 -35.40
N SER A 634 23.11 4.34 -36.39
CA SER A 634 23.84 5.56 -36.19
C SER A 634 22.95 6.78 -35.93
N ALA A 635 21.78 6.85 -36.58
CA ALA A 635 20.82 7.93 -36.35
C ALA A 635 20.21 7.86 -34.94
N LEU A 636 19.81 6.67 -34.50
CA LEU A 636 19.27 6.46 -33.14
C LEU A 636 20.35 6.70 -32.07
N LEU A 637 21.58 6.26 -32.30
CA LEU A 637 22.71 6.53 -31.41
C LEU A 637 22.96 8.03 -31.22
N SER A 638 22.87 8.81 -32.30
CA SER A 638 23.00 10.26 -32.22
C SER A 638 21.85 10.92 -31.46
N GLN A 639 20.61 10.44 -31.67
CA GLN A 639 19.44 10.91 -30.92
C GLN A 639 19.58 10.58 -29.41
N ALA A 640 19.95 9.36 -29.09
CA ALA A 640 20.16 8.95 -27.68
C ALA A 640 21.27 9.75 -27.00
N SER A 641 22.37 10.03 -27.73
CA SER A 641 23.47 10.86 -27.22
C SER A 641 23.02 12.31 -26.94
N ALA A 642 22.25 12.90 -27.84
CA ALA A 642 21.72 14.26 -27.65
C ALA A 642 20.74 14.31 -26.45
N ALA A 643 19.82 13.35 -26.35
CA ALA A 643 18.88 13.25 -25.23
C ALA A 643 19.60 13.01 -23.89
N LEU A 644 20.68 12.23 -23.87
CA LEU A 644 21.50 12.03 -22.68
C LEU A 644 22.15 13.33 -22.20
N GLU A 645 22.69 14.15 -23.10
CA GLU A 645 23.28 15.45 -22.73
C GLU A 645 22.21 16.44 -22.23
N ASP A 646 21.01 16.45 -22.84
CA ASP A 646 19.88 17.24 -22.34
C ASP A 646 19.46 16.82 -20.92
N LEU A 647 19.33 15.52 -20.67
CA LEU A 647 19.00 15.01 -19.33
C LEU A 647 20.07 15.38 -18.29
N LYS A 648 21.36 15.28 -18.64
CA LYS A 648 22.46 15.70 -17.76
C LYS A 648 22.38 17.17 -17.40
N GLN A 649 22.11 18.03 -18.38
CA GLN A 649 22.00 19.48 -18.18
C GLN A 649 20.81 19.81 -17.27
N LYS A 650 19.63 19.27 -17.56
CA LYS A 650 18.42 19.49 -16.77
C LYS A 650 18.56 18.96 -15.34
N GLU A 651 19.22 17.82 -15.15
CA GLU A 651 19.49 17.26 -13.83
C GLU A 651 20.42 18.19 -13.00
N ALA A 652 21.43 18.78 -13.65
CA ALA A 652 22.29 19.76 -13.01
C ALA A 652 21.51 21.03 -12.61
N ASP A 653 20.63 21.52 -13.49
CA ASP A 653 19.77 22.69 -13.22
C ASP A 653 18.77 22.43 -12.09
N GLY A 654 18.19 21.22 -12.00
CA GLY A 654 17.30 20.81 -10.92
C GLY A 654 17.96 20.82 -9.54
N ASN A 655 19.27 20.49 -9.48
CA ASN A 655 20.03 20.55 -8.25
C ASN A 655 20.26 21.98 -7.72
N VAL A 656 20.17 23.01 -8.55
CA VAL A 656 20.30 24.40 -8.13
C VAL A 656 19.05 24.89 -7.35
N GLN A 657 17.90 24.25 -7.54
CA GLN A 657 16.60 24.65 -6.96
C GLN A 657 16.35 24.13 -5.54
N LYS A 658 17.35 23.58 -4.85
CA LYS A 658 17.23 22.91 -3.53
C LYS A 658 16.61 23.72 -2.38
N LYS A 659 16.42 25.04 -2.57
CA LYS A 659 15.89 25.92 -1.50
C LYS A 659 14.37 25.89 -1.35
N ASP A 660 13.65 25.34 -2.33
CA ASP A 660 12.18 25.28 -2.38
C ASP A 660 11.76 23.90 -2.90
N ALA A 661 11.42 23.00 -1.99
CA ALA A 661 11.08 21.62 -2.31
C ALA A 661 9.90 21.52 -3.30
N ARG A 662 8.91 22.41 -3.18
CA ARG A 662 7.76 22.45 -4.08
C ARG A 662 8.18 22.81 -5.50
N LYS A 663 8.91 23.91 -5.69
CA LYS A 663 9.39 24.32 -7.02
C LYS A 663 10.29 23.27 -7.64
N GLN A 664 11.16 22.67 -6.83
CA GLN A 664 12.03 21.58 -7.29
C GLN A 664 11.20 20.38 -7.75
N ALA A 665 10.18 19.95 -7.01
CA ALA A 665 9.33 18.84 -7.39
C ALA A 665 8.60 19.08 -8.72
N PHE A 666 8.04 20.28 -8.92
CA PHE A 666 7.42 20.65 -10.20
C PHE A 666 8.43 20.69 -11.35
N PHE A 667 9.65 21.19 -11.12
CA PHE A 667 10.70 21.15 -12.14
C PHE A 667 11.07 19.70 -12.53
N TYR A 668 11.18 18.81 -11.55
CA TYR A 668 11.46 17.40 -11.84
C TYR A 668 10.35 16.75 -12.65
N ARG A 669 9.09 17.02 -12.33
CA ARG A 669 7.94 16.53 -13.14
C ARG A 669 7.94 17.09 -14.55
N ASP A 670 8.11 18.40 -14.69
CA ASP A 670 7.85 19.11 -15.96
C ASP A 670 9.07 19.10 -16.91
N GLU A 671 10.29 18.93 -16.39
CA GLU A 671 11.52 18.98 -17.19
C GLU A 671 12.30 17.67 -17.15
N ILE A 672 12.49 17.06 -15.94
CA ILE A 672 13.34 15.87 -15.83
C ILE A 672 12.62 14.62 -16.36
N VAL A 673 11.37 14.38 -15.93
CA VAL A 673 10.59 13.21 -16.40
C VAL A 673 10.45 13.18 -17.92
N PRO A 674 10.08 14.28 -18.61
CA PRO A 674 10.05 14.29 -20.06
C PRO A 674 11.43 14.07 -20.71
N ALA A 675 12.51 14.56 -20.13
CA ALA A 675 13.86 14.31 -20.63
C ALA A 675 14.29 12.83 -20.46
N MET A 676 13.86 12.17 -19.37
CA MET A 676 14.05 10.72 -19.18
C MET A 676 13.31 9.93 -20.27
N GLU A 677 12.07 10.29 -20.60
CA GLU A 677 11.29 9.66 -21.66
C GLU A 677 11.93 9.90 -23.05
N ALA A 678 12.41 11.11 -23.30
CA ALA A 678 13.12 11.45 -24.53
C ALA A 678 14.42 10.66 -24.74
N LEU A 679 15.12 10.28 -23.65
CA LEU A 679 16.27 9.39 -23.68
C LEU A 679 15.85 7.92 -23.86
N ARG A 680 14.79 7.50 -23.20
CA ARG A 680 14.29 6.11 -23.25
C ARG A 680 13.87 5.71 -24.67
N ALA A 681 13.13 6.55 -25.36
CA ALA A 681 12.57 6.23 -26.67
C ALA A 681 13.62 5.77 -27.72
N PRO A 682 14.72 6.50 -28.01
CA PRO A 682 15.73 6.04 -28.95
C PRO A 682 16.54 4.85 -28.41
N VAL A 683 16.71 4.68 -27.11
CA VAL A 683 17.40 3.53 -26.51
C VAL A 683 16.58 2.26 -26.68
N ASP A 684 15.28 2.29 -26.37
CA ASP A 684 14.38 1.14 -26.56
C ASP A 684 14.29 0.77 -28.06
N ALA A 685 14.32 1.76 -28.97
CA ALA A 685 14.39 1.50 -30.42
C ALA A 685 15.74 0.87 -30.85
N LEU A 686 16.85 1.21 -30.20
CA LEU A 686 18.15 0.59 -30.41
C LEU A 686 18.14 -0.87 -29.95
N GLU A 687 17.53 -1.19 -28.82
CA GLU A 687 17.40 -2.56 -28.33
C GLU A 687 16.80 -3.50 -29.38
N MET A 688 15.82 -3.02 -30.15
CA MET A 688 15.18 -3.78 -31.23
C MET A 688 16.04 -4.00 -32.47
N LYS A 689 17.17 -3.28 -32.60
CA LYS A 689 18.03 -3.33 -33.81
C LYS A 689 19.42 -3.88 -33.54
N VAL A 690 19.91 -3.75 -32.30
CA VAL A 690 21.24 -4.20 -31.89
C VAL A 690 21.24 -5.71 -31.67
N ASP A 691 22.28 -6.37 -32.19
CA ASP A 691 22.48 -7.80 -31.93
C ASP A 691 22.53 -8.11 -30.41
N ARG A 692 21.79 -9.14 -30.00
CA ARG A 692 21.64 -9.52 -28.59
C ARG A 692 22.99 -9.73 -27.88
N SER A 693 24.03 -10.20 -28.60
CA SER A 693 25.36 -10.40 -28.02
C SER A 693 26.08 -9.10 -27.65
N PHE A 694 25.65 -7.98 -28.23
CA PHE A 694 26.18 -6.63 -27.89
C PHE A 694 25.31 -5.90 -26.86
N TRP A 695 24.04 -6.30 -26.69
CA TRP A 695 23.15 -5.60 -25.76
C TRP A 695 23.56 -5.88 -24.32
N PRO A 696 23.77 -4.84 -23.47
CA PRO A 696 24.51 -5.00 -22.21
C PRO A 696 23.67 -5.50 -21.03
N MET A 697 22.39 -5.80 -21.22
CA MET A 697 21.48 -6.17 -20.13
C MET A 697 20.32 -7.07 -20.60
N PRO A 698 19.67 -7.84 -19.69
CA PRO A 698 18.47 -8.62 -20.01
C PRO A 698 17.32 -7.74 -20.47
N GLY A 699 16.63 -8.15 -21.53
CA GLY A 699 15.39 -7.53 -22.01
C GLY A 699 14.13 -8.03 -21.30
N TYR A 700 12.97 -7.51 -21.69
CA TYR A 700 11.68 -7.90 -21.08
C TYR A 700 11.35 -9.38 -21.27
N ALA A 701 11.72 -9.98 -22.39
CA ALA A 701 11.53 -11.42 -22.60
C ALA A 701 12.27 -12.26 -21.57
N ASP A 702 13.52 -11.87 -21.24
CA ASP A 702 14.34 -12.55 -20.26
C ASP A 702 13.82 -12.38 -18.82
N LEU A 703 13.24 -11.21 -18.52
CA LEU A 703 12.77 -10.87 -17.17
C LEU A 703 11.40 -11.43 -16.86
N LEU A 704 10.48 -11.43 -17.85
CA LEU A 704 9.06 -11.75 -17.63
C LEU A 704 8.71 -13.21 -17.92
N PHE A 705 9.53 -13.95 -18.68
CA PHE A 705 9.15 -15.29 -19.18
C PHE A 705 10.09 -16.42 -18.75
N GLU A 706 11.22 -16.14 -18.11
CA GLU A 706 12.18 -17.17 -17.68
C GLU A 706 12.03 -17.65 -16.21
N VAL A 707 10.94 -17.28 -15.50
CA VAL A 707 10.67 -17.70 -14.11
C VAL A 707 9.78 -18.92 -14.05
#